data_a03da5154c0da728f05c562c8ee5b56a
#
_entry.id   a03da5154c0da728f05c562c8ee5b56a
#
_cell.length_a   1.000
_cell.length_b   1.000
_cell.length_c   1.000
_cell.angle_alpha   90.00
_cell.angle_beta   90.00
_cell.angle_gamma   90.00
#
_symmetry.space_group_name_H-M   'P 1'
#
loop_
_entity.id
_entity.type
_entity.pdbx_description
1 polymer ?
#
loop_
_entity_poly.entity_id
_entity_poly.type
_entity_poly.pdbx_seq_one_letter_code
_entity_poly.pdbx_strand_id
1 'polypeptide(L)'
;MSGFLSGDPRPFRSVRPFAAFLVLAAPFCVSHTALAQTSATDDPTEHLDVPGRRPLDRPAPVGSRLGLSLRDTPATVDTISRDTALQRGALSAEAAADMLPGITSGGSPGNPGQFVLRGFTANEITVLHDGTYLGPVTMVNRPQNSFNLQDIEVLQGPASVLYGQGAVGGVVDERSRDPVLGRRSADLLASYGSFDTWNAGIGVNQPISRDAAVLVDVSRSSSNGYVPGSDPASLDVTGALLWHAPHRVTLRLGLDVLRDQLSSYYGTPLVPAASASFFGGIAGGLLSSGTGLAIARDSLWQNYNVRDFTTTSTSLRPTLRLDWRATDRLTIHEKAYFFYAARRWQNAESYSFIPPGTDAMDAEGNAIATGSIARDRFHVFQNQHQVGDTLDATLDGSLFGLSNRVVAGIDGSYLRFIRDRGFPDAPYADAVSLSDPDRGEYGAFAGDLPSRKSPTDLGDLALFAEDVLSLTRTLKLVTGFRYDWLWLGRDNFNQDGSFNARTSFSGTYHPNNGRVGLVWNATRDITLYGSWTSADDPPGANIFLANRGQFDRLSHAQQAEIGLKAALPDGRADLTLSAYHIERNRMLVATGPDTVSTAGSQHSNGIETQANWRPAAHWTVSANAAWTRARYGSFHPDAATDATGNRPPDVPALVGNLWIVRDHVAGTPVDLGGGWRHVGDRAGDYADTLSLKAYDTVDLFAAYHLRPAVTLYGRIGNLLDRHYVQWADVSYPTEVILGAPRSFSLSLQASF
;
A
#
# COMPACT_ATOMS: atom_id res chain seq x y z
N MET A 1 -41.41 22.50 -25.88
CA MET A 1 -41.30 23.90 -26.39
C MET A 1 -40.30 24.59 -25.50
N SER A 2 -39.13 24.66 -26.01
CA SER A 2 -38.33 25.82 -26.38
C SER A 2 -37.82 26.66 -25.22
N GLY A 3 -36.50 26.59 -25.05
CA GLY A 3 -35.66 27.72 -24.69
C GLY A 3 -35.00 27.67 -23.36
N PHE A 4 -33.71 27.30 -23.38
CA PHE A 4 -32.66 28.03 -22.65
C PHE A 4 -31.30 27.45 -23.07
N LEU A 5 -30.74 28.03 -24.12
CA LEU A 5 -29.32 27.95 -24.43
C LEU A 5 -28.81 29.39 -24.43
N SER A 6 -28.02 29.79 -23.47
CA SER A 6 -27.00 30.81 -23.61
C SER A 6 -26.14 30.88 -22.34
N GLY A 7 -24.94 30.39 -22.40
CA GLY A 7 -23.90 30.53 -21.42
C GLY A 7 -22.58 30.19 -22.08
N ASP A 8 -21.79 31.21 -22.33
CA ASP A 8 -20.54 31.33 -23.07
C ASP A 8 -19.53 30.19 -22.80
N PRO A 9 -19.10 29.43 -23.80
CA PRO A 9 -18.09 28.41 -23.64
C PRO A 9 -16.70 29.03 -23.87
N ARG A 10 -15.92 29.14 -22.82
CA ARG A 10 -14.47 29.30 -23.00
C ARG A 10 -13.90 28.04 -23.65
N PRO A 11 -12.99 28.14 -24.63
CA PRO A 11 -12.59 27.00 -25.42
C PRO A 11 -11.69 26.07 -24.62
N PHE A 12 -12.25 24.91 -24.27
CA PHE A 12 -11.45 23.75 -23.88
C PHE A 12 -10.63 23.31 -25.09
N ARG A 13 -9.31 23.34 -24.99
CA ARG A 13 -8.44 22.66 -25.97
C ARG A 13 -8.67 21.17 -25.84
N SER A 14 -9.42 20.63 -26.78
CA SER A 14 -9.64 19.21 -26.96
C SER A 14 -8.33 18.51 -27.33
N VAL A 15 -7.78 17.74 -26.41
CA VAL A 15 -6.84 16.69 -26.76
C VAL A 15 -7.67 15.52 -27.29
N ARG A 16 -7.58 15.24 -28.58
CA ARG A 16 -8.25 14.10 -29.22
C ARG A 16 -7.68 12.80 -28.67
N PRO A 17 -8.50 11.80 -28.31
CA PRO A 17 -8.00 10.50 -27.89
C PRO A 17 -7.45 9.75 -29.12
N PHE A 18 -6.25 9.22 -29.00
CA PHE A 18 -5.74 8.21 -29.92
C PHE A 18 -6.53 6.92 -29.68
N ALA A 19 -7.38 6.58 -30.61
CA ALA A 19 -8.03 5.27 -30.70
C ALA A 19 -7.27 4.42 -31.70
N ALA A 20 -6.86 3.25 -31.29
CA ALA A 20 -6.91 2.00 -32.05
C ALA A 20 -5.93 0.97 -31.47
N PHE A 21 -6.43 -0.03 -30.77
CA PHE A 21 -5.78 -1.33 -30.71
C PHE A 21 -6.79 -2.41 -31.10
N LEU A 22 -6.52 -3.02 -32.26
CA LEU A 22 -7.24 -4.17 -32.79
C LEU A 22 -6.75 -5.44 -32.08
N VAL A 23 -7.67 -6.19 -31.48
CA VAL A 23 -7.41 -7.54 -30.99
C VAL A 23 -7.67 -8.53 -32.10
N LEU A 24 -6.63 -9.21 -32.55
CA LEU A 24 -6.73 -10.37 -33.46
C LEU A 24 -6.51 -11.64 -32.62
N ALA A 25 -7.56 -12.41 -32.45
CA ALA A 25 -7.49 -13.78 -31.97
C ALA A 25 -7.44 -14.74 -33.16
N ALA A 26 -6.42 -15.58 -33.20
CA ALA A 26 -6.35 -16.71 -34.15
C ALA A 26 -5.93 -17.99 -33.39
N PRO A 27 -6.50 -19.15 -33.72
CA PRO A 27 -6.20 -20.41 -33.05
C PRO A 27 -4.95 -21.06 -33.60
N PHE A 28 -4.10 -21.61 -32.72
CA PHE A 28 -2.93 -22.39 -33.11
C PHE A 28 -3.03 -23.85 -32.70
N CYS A 29 -2.88 -24.71 -33.68
CA CYS A 29 -2.72 -26.14 -33.56
C CYS A 29 -1.32 -26.51 -33.09
N VAL A 30 -1.26 -27.57 -32.30
CA VAL A 30 -0.08 -28.16 -31.68
C VAL A 30 0.69 -29.04 -32.65
N SER A 31 2.02 -28.95 -32.65
CA SER A 31 2.92 -30.01 -33.09
C SER A 31 4.14 -30.08 -32.17
N HIS A 32 4.44 -31.30 -31.72
CA HIS A 32 5.53 -31.63 -30.81
C HIS A 32 6.83 -31.79 -31.56
N THR A 33 7.94 -31.31 -31.00
CA THR A 33 9.25 -32.02 -31.03
C THR A 33 10.21 -31.49 -29.96
N ALA A 34 11.08 -32.34 -29.49
CA ALA A 34 11.86 -32.25 -28.26
C ALA A 34 13.31 -31.76 -28.46
N LEU A 35 13.87 -31.22 -27.37
CA LEU A 35 15.25 -31.19 -26.86
C LEU A 35 16.37 -30.46 -27.60
N ALA A 36 16.97 -29.50 -26.92
CA ALA A 36 18.42 -29.44 -26.63
C ALA A 36 18.72 -28.31 -25.61
N GLN A 37 19.49 -28.70 -24.58
CA GLN A 37 20.07 -27.78 -23.60
C GLN A 37 21.18 -26.94 -24.23
N THR A 38 21.18 -25.65 -24.02
CA THR A 38 22.37 -24.80 -24.15
C THR A 38 22.38 -23.72 -23.07
N SER A 39 23.56 -23.46 -22.57
CA SER A 39 23.94 -22.61 -21.46
C SER A 39 23.32 -21.21 -21.48
N ALA A 40 22.79 -20.81 -20.32
CA ALA A 40 22.26 -19.49 -20.04
C ALA A 40 23.35 -18.42 -20.07
N THR A 41 23.11 -17.36 -20.83
CA THR A 41 23.83 -16.08 -20.70
C THR A 41 23.05 -15.22 -19.70
N ASP A 42 23.77 -14.68 -18.72
CA ASP A 42 23.23 -13.78 -17.68
C ASP A 42 22.52 -12.57 -18.31
N ASP A 43 21.19 -12.57 -18.29
CA ASP A 43 20.36 -11.42 -18.60
C ASP A 43 19.93 -10.75 -17.29
N PRO A 44 20.20 -9.47 -17.05
CA PRO A 44 19.89 -8.80 -15.78
C PRO A 44 18.40 -8.61 -15.48
N THR A 45 17.51 -9.03 -16.38
CA THR A 45 16.04 -8.90 -16.22
C THR A 45 15.35 -10.16 -15.66
N GLU A 46 16.03 -11.28 -15.54
CA GLU A 46 15.45 -12.47 -14.90
C GLU A 46 15.56 -12.41 -13.37
N HIS A 47 14.51 -11.96 -12.72
CA HIS A 47 14.33 -12.06 -11.26
C HIS A 47 13.88 -13.48 -10.85
N LEU A 48 14.62 -14.50 -11.25
CA LEU A 48 14.50 -15.82 -10.66
C LEU A 48 15.31 -15.81 -9.35
N ASP A 49 14.73 -16.30 -8.28
CA ASP A 49 15.51 -16.75 -7.10
C ASP A 49 16.45 -17.86 -7.58
N VAL A 50 17.59 -17.49 -8.10
CA VAL A 50 18.60 -18.42 -8.57
C VAL A 50 19.22 -19.05 -7.32
N PRO A 51 19.03 -20.37 -7.08
CA PRO A 51 19.70 -21.05 -5.98
C PRO A 51 21.22 -20.82 -6.09
N GLY A 52 21.79 -20.05 -5.14
CA GLY A 52 23.22 -19.76 -5.11
C GLY A 52 23.61 -18.29 -5.17
N ARG A 53 22.70 -17.34 -5.51
CA ARG A 53 22.98 -15.90 -5.32
C ARG A 53 23.04 -15.57 -3.83
N ARG A 54 24.04 -14.77 -3.43
CA ARG A 54 24.13 -14.25 -2.07
C ARG A 54 22.96 -13.27 -1.82
N PRO A 55 22.34 -13.25 -0.65
CA PRO A 55 21.19 -12.38 -0.37
C PRO A 55 21.44 -10.89 -0.71
N LEU A 56 22.63 -10.37 -0.41
CA LEU A 56 22.98 -8.97 -0.68
C LEU A 56 23.27 -8.65 -2.17
N ASP A 57 23.45 -9.64 -3.01
CA ASP A 57 23.71 -9.46 -4.46
C ASP A 57 22.41 -9.48 -5.28
N ARG A 58 21.24 -9.60 -4.62
CA ARG A 58 19.95 -9.46 -5.28
C ARG A 58 19.74 -8.01 -5.73
N PRO A 59 19.14 -7.77 -6.91
CA PRO A 59 18.70 -6.44 -7.33
C PRO A 59 17.71 -5.84 -6.33
N ALA A 60 17.73 -4.51 -6.21
CA ALA A 60 16.79 -3.73 -5.39
C ALA A 60 16.13 -2.66 -6.27
N PRO A 61 15.23 -3.03 -7.21
CA PRO A 61 14.68 -2.10 -8.18
C PRO A 61 13.90 -0.95 -7.55
N VAL A 62 13.24 -1.17 -6.40
CA VAL A 62 12.58 -0.07 -5.67
C VAL A 62 13.59 0.94 -5.10
N GLY A 63 14.86 0.56 -4.90
CA GLY A 63 15.90 1.40 -4.31
C GLY A 63 16.73 2.22 -5.31
N SER A 64 16.69 1.88 -6.62
CA SER A 64 17.49 2.54 -7.66
C SER A 64 17.03 2.18 -9.06
N ARG A 65 17.01 3.15 -9.97
CA ARG A 65 16.78 2.93 -11.41
C ARG A 65 18.04 2.39 -12.14
N LEU A 66 19.18 2.35 -11.47
CA LEU A 66 20.45 1.82 -12.01
C LEU A 66 20.58 0.30 -11.91
N GLY A 67 19.55 -0.40 -11.40
CA GLY A 67 19.61 -1.85 -11.18
C GLY A 67 20.67 -2.25 -10.14
N LEU A 68 20.88 -1.41 -9.12
CA LEU A 68 21.83 -1.69 -8.04
C LEU A 68 21.37 -2.91 -7.24
N SER A 69 22.33 -3.67 -6.74
CA SER A 69 22.08 -4.73 -5.76
C SER A 69 21.70 -4.13 -4.39
N LEU A 70 21.08 -4.93 -3.52
CA LEU A 70 20.85 -4.55 -2.12
C LEU A 70 22.14 -4.02 -1.46
N ARG A 71 23.29 -4.67 -1.74
CA ARG A 71 24.61 -4.28 -1.25
C ARG A 71 24.97 -2.85 -1.65
N ASP A 72 24.75 -2.51 -2.93
CA ASP A 72 25.21 -1.25 -3.52
C ASP A 72 24.20 -0.11 -3.39
N THR A 73 23.01 -0.39 -2.85
CA THR A 73 21.96 0.60 -2.61
C THR A 73 22.17 1.29 -1.26
N PRO A 74 22.39 2.63 -1.21
CA PRO A 74 22.59 3.38 0.04
C PRO A 74 21.27 3.71 0.73
N ALA A 75 20.43 2.70 0.96
CA ALA A 75 19.12 2.79 1.62
C ALA A 75 18.73 1.43 2.18
N THR A 76 17.79 1.43 3.11
CA THR A 76 17.13 0.21 3.58
C THR A 76 16.05 -0.20 2.58
N VAL A 77 16.16 -1.42 2.06
CA VAL A 77 15.18 -2.05 1.18
C VAL A 77 14.86 -3.42 1.75
N ASP A 78 13.59 -3.65 2.00
CA ASP A 78 13.06 -4.91 2.52
C ASP A 78 12.17 -5.58 1.46
N THR A 79 12.17 -6.90 1.43
CA THR A 79 11.42 -7.67 0.43
C THR A 79 10.77 -8.89 1.07
N ILE A 80 9.52 -9.15 0.73
CA ILE A 80 8.86 -10.41 1.03
C ILE A 80 8.36 -11.06 -0.26
N SER A 81 8.82 -12.30 -0.51
CA SER A 81 8.41 -13.04 -1.69
C SER A 81 6.98 -13.61 -1.55
N ARG A 82 6.32 -13.80 -2.70
CA ARG A 82 5.03 -14.49 -2.80
C ARG A 82 4.99 -15.82 -2.02
N ASP A 83 6.00 -16.64 -2.22
CA ASP A 83 6.04 -17.98 -1.60
C ASP A 83 6.12 -17.88 -0.08
N THR A 84 6.91 -16.95 0.45
CA THR A 84 6.97 -16.68 1.90
C THR A 84 5.64 -16.17 2.42
N ALA A 85 5.00 -15.23 1.72
CA ALA A 85 3.69 -14.68 2.10
C ALA A 85 2.63 -15.78 2.13
N LEU A 86 2.52 -16.58 1.07
CA LEU A 86 1.57 -17.70 0.98
C LEU A 86 1.84 -18.80 2.00
N GLN A 87 3.10 -19.16 2.27
CA GLN A 87 3.47 -20.12 3.31
C GLN A 87 2.99 -19.67 4.68
N ARG A 88 3.20 -18.40 5.01
CA ARG A 88 2.81 -17.80 6.30
C ARG A 88 1.33 -17.42 6.37
N GLY A 89 0.57 -17.55 5.28
CA GLY A 89 -0.87 -17.31 5.23
C GLY A 89 -1.27 -15.86 4.95
N ALA A 90 -0.33 -14.99 4.55
CA ALA A 90 -0.63 -13.65 4.11
C ALA A 90 -1.16 -13.67 2.67
N LEU A 91 -2.46 -13.57 2.52
CA LEU A 91 -3.15 -13.65 1.22
C LEU A 91 -3.40 -12.29 0.58
N SER A 92 -3.10 -11.19 1.27
CA SER A 92 -3.13 -9.83 0.71
C SER A 92 -1.77 -9.15 0.80
N ALA A 93 -1.57 -8.14 -0.04
CA ALA A 93 -0.34 -7.34 -0.05
C ALA A 93 -0.08 -6.67 1.31
N GLU A 94 -1.13 -6.15 1.96
CA GLU A 94 -1.02 -5.52 3.27
C GLU A 94 -0.56 -6.51 4.35
N ALA A 95 -1.17 -7.71 4.40
CA ALA A 95 -0.80 -8.73 5.36
C ALA A 95 0.63 -9.24 5.15
N ALA A 96 1.10 -9.26 3.91
CA ALA A 96 2.48 -9.60 3.59
C ALA A 96 3.45 -8.49 4.00
N ALA A 97 3.13 -7.21 3.71
CA ALA A 97 3.94 -6.07 4.12
C ALA A 97 4.08 -5.96 5.64
N ASP A 98 3.07 -6.32 6.42
CA ASP A 98 3.07 -6.36 7.89
C ASP A 98 4.17 -7.29 8.47
N MET A 99 4.71 -8.20 7.68
CA MET A 99 5.81 -9.07 8.10
C MET A 99 7.20 -8.42 7.95
N LEU A 100 7.28 -7.22 7.38
CA LEU A 100 8.52 -6.48 7.16
C LEU A 100 8.82 -5.52 8.33
N PRO A 101 10.09 -5.04 8.47
CA PRO A 101 10.49 -4.20 9.59
C PRO A 101 9.69 -2.90 9.67
N GLY A 102 9.15 -2.60 10.86
CA GLY A 102 8.55 -1.31 11.16
C GLY A 102 7.24 -0.99 10.46
N ILE A 103 6.70 -1.92 9.67
CA ILE A 103 5.45 -1.71 8.95
C ILE A 103 4.27 -2.17 9.80
N THR A 104 3.24 -1.33 9.86
CA THR A 104 1.90 -1.73 10.26
C THR A 104 0.90 -1.29 9.21
N SER A 105 0.00 -2.19 8.85
CA SER A 105 -1.12 -1.90 7.96
C SER A 105 -2.41 -1.71 8.75
N GLY A 106 -3.28 -0.90 8.21
CA GLY A 106 -4.60 -0.64 8.74
C GLY A 106 -5.31 0.32 7.81
N GLY A 107 -6.30 0.99 8.29
CA GLY A 107 -6.95 2.02 7.52
C GLY A 107 -8.31 2.35 8.06
N SER A 108 -8.73 3.57 7.76
CA SER A 108 -10.12 3.96 7.92
C SER A 108 -11.01 3.05 7.09
N PRO A 109 -12.21 2.91 7.53
CA PRO A 109 -13.24 2.26 6.75
C PRO A 109 -13.27 2.83 5.33
N GLY A 110 -13.26 1.93 4.37
CA GLY A 110 -13.24 2.34 2.99
C GLY A 110 -11.86 2.70 2.40
N ASN A 111 -10.84 2.75 3.20
CA ASN A 111 -9.46 2.95 2.80
C ASN A 111 -8.56 1.90 3.46
N PRO A 112 -8.76 0.60 3.16
CA PRO A 112 -7.88 -0.44 3.67
C PRO A 112 -6.49 -0.24 3.05
N GLY A 113 -5.52 -0.81 3.71
CA GLY A 113 -4.17 -0.82 3.17
C GLY A 113 -3.45 0.52 3.29
N GLN A 114 -3.77 1.32 4.28
CA GLN A 114 -2.89 2.39 4.70
C GLN A 114 -1.72 1.78 5.48
N PHE A 115 -0.54 2.29 5.23
CA PHE A 115 0.66 1.85 5.92
C PHE A 115 1.14 2.89 6.91
N VAL A 116 1.77 2.42 7.97
CA VAL A 116 2.63 3.22 8.86
C VAL A 116 4.06 2.80 8.62
N LEU A 117 4.95 3.75 8.40
CA LEU A 117 6.35 3.52 8.13
C LEU A 117 7.18 4.69 8.64
N ARG A 118 8.21 4.42 9.47
CA ARG A 118 9.13 5.43 10.02
C ARG A 118 8.44 6.63 10.68
N GLY A 119 7.25 6.44 11.25
CA GLY A 119 6.52 7.51 11.93
C GLY A 119 5.55 8.31 11.06
N PHE A 120 5.39 7.95 9.81
CA PHE A 120 4.48 8.54 8.82
C PHE A 120 3.36 7.57 8.49
N THR A 121 2.20 8.10 8.07
CA THR A 121 0.98 7.30 7.89
C THR A 121 0.25 7.64 6.59
N ALA A 122 -0.58 6.74 6.13
CA ALA A 122 -1.54 6.97 5.05
C ALA A 122 -0.91 7.51 3.75
N ASN A 123 -1.37 8.68 3.29
CA ASN A 123 -0.91 9.31 2.05
C ASN A 123 0.56 9.80 2.08
N GLU A 124 1.24 9.66 3.22
CA GLU A 124 2.67 9.95 3.37
C GLU A 124 3.55 8.77 2.96
N ILE A 125 2.91 7.61 2.72
CA ILE A 125 3.54 6.41 2.17
C ILE A 125 3.01 6.20 0.76
N THR A 126 3.90 6.07 -0.19
CA THR A 126 3.53 5.83 -1.58
C THR A 126 3.39 4.34 -1.85
N VAL A 127 2.26 3.94 -2.44
CA VAL A 127 2.07 2.60 -2.99
C VAL A 127 2.30 2.64 -4.49
N LEU A 128 3.18 1.77 -4.95
CA LEU A 128 3.48 1.58 -6.36
C LEU A 128 2.97 0.23 -6.84
N HIS A 129 2.74 0.13 -8.13
CA HIS A 129 2.55 -1.13 -8.84
C HIS A 129 3.57 -1.22 -9.97
N ASP A 130 4.47 -2.20 -9.89
CA ASP A 130 5.60 -2.38 -10.83
C ASP A 130 6.42 -1.09 -11.00
N GLY A 131 6.74 -0.43 -9.87
CA GLY A 131 7.50 0.82 -9.84
C GLY A 131 6.76 2.01 -10.48
N THR A 132 5.41 2.00 -10.53
CA THR A 132 4.60 3.07 -11.11
C THR A 132 3.69 3.68 -10.06
N TYR A 133 3.76 5.01 -9.90
CA TYR A 133 2.81 5.76 -9.08
C TYR A 133 1.49 5.94 -9.84
N LEU A 134 0.40 5.47 -9.26
CA LEU A 134 -0.93 5.46 -9.88
C LEU A 134 -1.93 6.43 -9.23
N GLY A 135 -1.45 7.38 -8.44
CA GLY A 135 -2.30 8.37 -7.80
C GLY A 135 -2.54 8.14 -6.31
N PRO A 136 -3.59 8.73 -5.74
CA PRO A 136 -3.82 8.70 -4.30
C PRO A 136 -4.03 7.29 -3.75
N VAL A 137 -3.45 7.01 -2.58
CA VAL A 137 -3.52 5.71 -1.89
C VAL A 137 -4.96 5.18 -1.78
N THR A 138 -5.93 6.04 -1.50
CA THR A 138 -7.35 5.64 -1.39
C THR A 138 -7.95 5.03 -2.65
N MET A 139 -7.37 5.30 -3.83
CA MET A 139 -7.81 4.73 -5.11
C MET A 139 -6.97 3.54 -5.55
N VAL A 140 -5.71 3.54 -5.16
CA VAL A 140 -4.68 2.63 -5.68
C VAL A 140 -4.48 1.44 -4.76
N ASN A 141 -4.41 1.70 -3.44
CA ASN A 141 -4.15 0.66 -2.47
C ASN A 141 -5.43 -0.15 -2.21
N ARG A 142 -5.50 -1.28 -2.87
CA ARG A 142 -6.63 -2.22 -2.84
C ARG A 142 -6.10 -3.59 -2.39
N PRO A 143 -6.92 -4.48 -1.81
CA PRO A 143 -6.48 -5.78 -1.30
C PRO A 143 -6.06 -6.72 -2.44
N GLN A 144 -4.93 -6.42 -3.09
CA GLN A 144 -4.37 -7.26 -4.13
C GLN A 144 -3.94 -8.60 -3.54
N ASN A 145 -4.27 -9.70 -4.22
CA ASN A 145 -3.98 -11.04 -3.74
C ASN A 145 -2.49 -11.35 -3.91
N SER A 146 -1.84 -11.79 -2.82
CA SER A 146 -0.42 -12.19 -2.85
C SER A 146 -0.13 -13.30 -3.86
N PHE A 147 -1.13 -14.08 -4.28
CA PHE A 147 -0.99 -15.10 -5.31
C PHE A 147 -0.59 -14.52 -6.68
N ASN A 148 -1.07 -13.32 -6.99
CA ASN A 148 -0.82 -12.63 -8.26
C ASN A 148 0.49 -11.83 -8.26
N LEU A 149 1.14 -11.66 -7.10
CA LEU A 149 2.37 -10.88 -6.96
C LEU A 149 3.62 -11.78 -7.07
N GLN A 150 4.71 -11.23 -7.51
CA GLN A 150 6.05 -11.80 -7.43
C GLN A 150 6.63 -11.64 -6.02
N ASP A 151 6.58 -10.43 -5.55
CA ASP A 151 7.05 -9.99 -4.24
C ASP A 151 6.46 -8.61 -3.91
N ILE A 152 6.70 -8.17 -2.68
CA ILE A 152 6.45 -6.81 -2.22
C ILE A 152 7.80 -6.27 -1.77
N GLU A 153 8.20 -5.14 -2.35
CA GLU A 153 9.41 -4.43 -1.97
C GLU A 153 9.06 -3.15 -1.22
N VAL A 154 9.82 -2.85 -0.19
CA VAL A 154 9.65 -1.63 0.59
C VAL A 154 10.97 -0.86 0.63
N LEU A 155 10.93 0.37 0.13
CA LEU A 155 12.01 1.34 0.30
C LEU A 155 11.67 2.22 1.49
N GLN A 156 12.52 2.20 2.50
CA GLN A 156 12.36 2.92 3.74
C GLN A 156 12.80 4.39 3.61
N GLY A 157 11.93 5.33 3.98
CA GLY A 157 12.22 6.77 3.96
C GLY A 157 11.96 7.47 2.62
N PRO A 158 12.28 8.77 2.50
CA PRO A 158 11.93 9.59 1.36
C PRO A 158 12.49 9.07 0.02
N ALA A 159 11.61 8.84 -0.95
CA ALA A 159 11.93 8.25 -2.26
C ALA A 159 11.50 9.12 -3.45
N SER A 160 11.17 10.38 -3.23
CA SER A 160 10.63 11.26 -4.27
C SER A 160 11.60 11.49 -5.45
N VAL A 161 12.90 11.32 -5.25
CA VAL A 161 13.89 11.35 -6.34
C VAL A 161 13.62 10.28 -7.39
N LEU A 162 13.13 9.10 -6.99
CA LEU A 162 12.88 7.98 -7.89
C LEU A 162 11.45 8.00 -8.46
N TYR A 163 10.47 8.38 -7.62
CA TYR A 163 9.06 8.16 -7.88
C TYR A 163 8.22 9.45 -7.89
N GLY A 164 8.81 10.60 -7.59
CA GLY A 164 8.11 11.89 -7.57
C GLY A 164 7.30 12.06 -6.29
N GLN A 165 6.00 11.99 -6.39
CA GLN A 165 5.07 12.46 -5.37
C GLN A 165 4.94 11.53 -4.16
N GLY A 166 4.73 12.10 -2.94
CA GLY A 166 4.12 11.43 -1.79
C GLY A 166 5.01 10.52 -0.95
N ALA A 167 6.22 10.21 -1.36
CA ALA A 167 7.08 9.22 -0.71
C ALA A 167 7.90 9.82 0.45
N VAL A 168 7.27 10.29 1.50
CA VAL A 168 7.96 10.88 2.67
C VAL A 168 8.43 9.80 3.66
N GLY A 169 7.54 8.93 4.09
CA GLY A 169 7.85 7.84 5.02
C GLY A 169 8.46 6.63 4.32
N GLY A 170 8.16 6.44 3.04
CA GLY A 170 8.65 5.33 2.24
C GLY A 170 7.76 4.97 1.06
N VAL A 171 8.14 3.88 0.40
CA VAL A 171 7.43 3.32 -0.75
C VAL A 171 7.19 1.84 -0.51
N VAL A 172 5.98 1.39 -0.81
CA VAL A 172 5.60 -0.03 -0.91
C VAL A 172 5.33 -0.33 -2.38
N ASP A 173 6.11 -1.20 -3.01
CA ASP A 173 5.96 -1.60 -4.42
C ASP A 173 5.41 -3.02 -4.51
N GLU A 174 4.22 -3.15 -5.05
CA GLU A 174 3.55 -4.42 -5.34
C GLU A 174 3.95 -4.87 -6.74
N ARG A 175 4.76 -5.92 -6.82
CA ARG A 175 5.36 -6.34 -8.09
C ARG A 175 4.64 -7.54 -8.68
N SER A 176 4.14 -7.38 -9.89
CA SER A 176 3.51 -8.46 -10.68
C SER A 176 4.53 -9.51 -11.09
N ARG A 177 4.07 -10.74 -11.28
CA ARG A 177 4.89 -11.84 -11.80
C ARG A 177 5.28 -11.62 -13.25
N ASP A 178 6.48 -12.04 -13.60
CA ASP A 178 6.96 -12.04 -14.99
C ASP A 178 6.84 -13.44 -15.62
N PRO A 179 6.54 -13.54 -16.95
CA PRO A 179 6.61 -14.80 -17.67
C PRO A 179 8.03 -15.37 -17.68
N VAL A 180 8.14 -16.67 -17.55
CA VAL A 180 9.42 -17.39 -17.59
C VAL A 180 9.58 -18.11 -18.94
N LEU A 181 10.65 -17.81 -19.64
CA LEU A 181 10.98 -18.45 -20.91
C LEU A 181 11.38 -19.92 -20.72
N GLY A 182 11.09 -20.74 -21.72
CA GLY A 182 11.56 -22.12 -21.79
C GLY A 182 10.97 -23.08 -20.74
N ARG A 183 10.18 -22.60 -19.79
CA ARG A 183 9.56 -23.42 -18.74
C ARG A 183 8.04 -23.28 -18.76
N ARG A 184 7.35 -24.41 -18.93
CA ARG A 184 5.91 -24.50 -18.67
C ARG A 184 5.66 -24.73 -17.20
N SER A 185 4.77 -23.98 -16.57
CA SER A 185 4.37 -24.21 -15.18
C SER A 185 2.91 -23.85 -14.95
N ALA A 186 2.33 -24.45 -13.91
CA ALA A 186 1.00 -24.11 -13.43
C ALA A 186 1.01 -24.08 -11.91
N ASP A 187 0.45 -23.02 -11.32
CA ASP A 187 0.29 -22.86 -9.88
C ASP A 187 -1.19 -22.91 -9.53
N LEU A 188 -1.52 -23.57 -8.43
CA LEU A 188 -2.87 -23.68 -7.89
C LEU A 188 -2.88 -23.31 -6.41
N LEU A 189 -3.91 -22.59 -5.99
CA LEU A 189 -4.23 -22.29 -4.60
C LEU A 189 -5.71 -22.61 -4.37
N ALA A 190 -6.03 -23.34 -3.33
CA ALA A 190 -7.38 -23.48 -2.81
C ALA A 190 -7.32 -23.43 -1.28
N SER A 191 -8.08 -22.54 -0.66
CA SER A 191 -8.07 -22.34 0.79
C SER A 191 -9.49 -22.13 1.30
N TYR A 192 -9.76 -22.68 2.49
CA TYR A 192 -11.00 -22.47 3.24
C TYR A 192 -10.69 -22.34 4.73
N GLY A 193 -11.43 -21.47 5.43
CA GLY A 193 -11.17 -21.20 6.85
C GLY A 193 -12.30 -20.50 7.58
N SER A 194 -11.97 -20.03 8.77
CA SER A 194 -12.87 -19.28 9.65
C SER A 194 -13.56 -18.13 8.92
N PHE A 195 -14.73 -17.74 9.41
CA PHE A 195 -15.57 -16.66 8.84
C PHE A 195 -16.03 -16.95 7.41
N ASP A 196 -16.18 -18.23 7.09
CA ASP A 196 -16.54 -18.71 5.74
C ASP A 196 -15.60 -18.14 4.65
N THR A 197 -14.32 -17.97 5.02
CA THR A 197 -13.32 -17.38 4.13
C THR A 197 -12.81 -18.46 3.17
N TRP A 198 -12.90 -18.19 1.87
CA TRP A 198 -12.28 -19.03 0.86
C TRP A 198 -11.43 -18.22 -0.12
N ASN A 199 -10.38 -18.84 -0.61
CA ASN A 199 -9.52 -18.32 -1.65
C ASN A 199 -9.25 -19.39 -2.69
N ALA A 200 -9.26 -19.00 -3.95
CA ALA A 200 -8.87 -19.86 -5.06
C ALA A 200 -7.96 -19.09 -6.02
N GLY A 201 -6.93 -19.73 -6.51
CA GLY A 201 -5.99 -19.13 -7.46
C GLY A 201 -5.52 -20.16 -8.48
N ILE A 202 -5.36 -19.73 -9.71
CA ILE A 202 -4.72 -20.48 -10.80
C ILE A 202 -3.78 -19.55 -11.55
N GLY A 203 -2.54 -20.02 -11.75
CA GLY A 203 -1.52 -19.34 -12.54
C GLY A 203 -0.97 -20.29 -13.60
N VAL A 204 -0.79 -19.81 -14.83
CA VAL A 204 -0.23 -20.60 -15.92
C VAL A 204 0.83 -19.79 -16.65
N ASN A 205 2.06 -20.31 -16.63
CA ASN A 205 3.14 -19.81 -17.46
C ASN A 205 3.31 -20.73 -18.68
N GLN A 206 3.16 -20.15 -19.87
CA GLN A 206 3.24 -20.88 -21.13
C GLN A 206 4.26 -20.24 -22.07
N PRO A 207 5.42 -20.87 -22.30
CA PRO A 207 6.30 -20.48 -23.40
C PRO A 207 5.56 -20.63 -24.74
N ILE A 208 5.58 -19.61 -25.58
CA ILE A 208 5.03 -19.58 -26.94
C ILE A 208 6.13 -19.96 -27.93
N SER A 209 7.36 -19.50 -27.67
CA SER A 209 8.56 -19.77 -28.46
C SER A 209 9.78 -19.86 -27.52
N ARG A 210 10.98 -19.95 -28.09
CA ARG A 210 12.22 -19.84 -27.31
C ARG A 210 12.40 -18.46 -26.68
N ASP A 211 11.85 -17.44 -27.35
CA ASP A 211 12.07 -16.04 -27.01
C ASP A 211 10.80 -15.36 -26.51
N ALA A 212 9.69 -16.08 -26.35
CA ALA A 212 8.43 -15.52 -25.89
C ALA A 212 7.68 -16.46 -24.95
N ALA A 213 7.08 -15.88 -23.90
CA ALA A 213 6.22 -16.59 -22.95
C ALA A 213 5.06 -15.70 -22.51
N VAL A 214 3.96 -16.31 -22.09
CA VAL A 214 2.80 -15.66 -21.50
C VAL A 214 2.59 -16.24 -20.09
N LEU A 215 2.29 -15.39 -19.13
CA LEU A 215 1.81 -15.74 -17.81
C LEU A 215 0.40 -15.15 -17.63
N VAL A 216 -0.48 -15.93 -17.02
CA VAL A 216 -1.80 -15.47 -16.58
C VAL A 216 -2.05 -16.04 -15.19
N ASP A 217 -2.35 -15.15 -14.24
CA ASP A 217 -2.78 -15.48 -12.90
C ASP A 217 -4.20 -14.97 -12.68
N VAL A 218 -5.05 -15.80 -12.10
CA VAL A 218 -6.41 -15.45 -11.68
C VAL A 218 -6.59 -15.91 -10.26
N SER A 219 -6.99 -15.01 -9.37
CA SER A 219 -7.38 -15.36 -8.01
C SER A 219 -8.69 -14.74 -7.61
N ARG A 220 -9.39 -15.41 -6.71
CA ARG A 220 -10.63 -14.91 -6.11
C ARG A 220 -10.66 -15.23 -4.63
N SER A 221 -11.09 -14.25 -3.84
CA SER A 221 -11.35 -14.41 -2.42
C SER A 221 -12.78 -13.96 -2.07
N SER A 222 -13.32 -14.53 -0.99
CA SER A 222 -14.59 -14.11 -0.39
C SER A 222 -14.62 -14.55 1.07
N SER A 223 -15.28 -13.78 1.92
CA SER A 223 -15.46 -14.06 3.34
C SER A 223 -16.75 -13.43 3.84
N ASN A 224 -17.36 -14.00 4.88
CA ASN A 224 -18.42 -13.30 5.64
C ASN A 224 -17.83 -12.23 6.59
N GLY A 225 -16.47 -12.20 6.71
CA GLY A 225 -15.72 -11.33 7.61
C GLY A 225 -15.79 -11.74 9.08
N TYR A 226 -14.78 -11.34 9.85
CA TYR A 226 -14.74 -11.62 11.30
C TYR A 226 -15.78 -10.80 12.10
N VAL A 227 -16.29 -9.73 11.53
CA VAL A 227 -17.51 -9.05 11.97
C VAL A 227 -18.63 -9.47 11.05
N PRO A 228 -19.72 -10.06 11.57
CA PRO A 228 -20.79 -10.64 10.75
C PRO A 228 -21.39 -9.67 9.74
N GLY A 229 -21.58 -10.12 8.51
CA GLY A 229 -22.18 -9.36 7.42
C GLY A 229 -21.29 -8.23 6.91
N SER A 230 -19.96 -8.34 7.04
CA SER A 230 -19.02 -7.40 6.47
C SER A 230 -18.56 -7.75 5.05
N ASP A 231 -18.74 -8.98 4.64
CA ASP A 231 -18.73 -9.54 3.27
C ASP A 231 -17.65 -9.05 2.31
N PRO A 232 -16.34 -9.03 2.70
CA PRO A 232 -15.27 -8.67 1.78
C PRO A 232 -15.08 -9.73 0.68
N ALA A 233 -14.80 -9.27 -0.55
CA ALA A 233 -14.53 -10.14 -1.69
C ALA A 233 -13.58 -9.47 -2.69
N SER A 234 -12.79 -10.25 -3.43
CA SER A 234 -11.97 -9.75 -4.54
C SER A 234 -11.87 -10.75 -5.69
N LEU A 235 -11.69 -10.24 -6.88
CA LEU A 235 -11.26 -10.96 -8.07
C LEU A 235 -10.08 -10.21 -8.65
N ASP A 236 -8.95 -10.89 -8.79
CA ASP A 236 -7.70 -10.34 -9.28
C ASP A 236 -7.23 -11.16 -10.48
N VAL A 237 -6.97 -10.48 -11.59
CA VAL A 237 -6.50 -11.09 -12.85
C VAL A 237 -5.29 -10.33 -13.31
N THR A 238 -4.15 -11.00 -13.37
CA THR A 238 -2.91 -10.47 -13.92
C THR A 238 -2.48 -11.27 -15.12
N GLY A 239 -2.00 -10.59 -16.15
CA GLY A 239 -1.48 -11.22 -17.35
C GLY A 239 -0.26 -10.49 -17.87
N ALA A 240 0.73 -11.24 -18.37
CA ALA A 240 1.89 -10.66 -19.00
C ALA A 240 2.36 -11.48 -20.20
N LEU A 241 2.85 -10.79 -21.23
CA LEU A 241 3.62 -11.35 -22.34
C LEU A 241 5.05 -10.80 -22.23
N LEU A 242 6.02 -11.69 -22.21
CA LEU A 242 7.44 -11.36 -22.33
C LEU A 242 7.94 -11.84 -23.70
N TRP A 243 8.64 -10.99 -24.43
CA TRP A 243 9.25 -11.32 -25.71
C TRP A 243 10.65 -10.71 -25.83
N HIS A 244 11.64 -11.59 -25.97
CA HIS A 244 13.00 -11.20 -26.37
C HIS A 244 13.04 -11.10 -27.89
N ALA A 245 12.79 -9.89 -28.38
CA ALA A 245 12.77 -9.59 -29.81
C ALA A 245 14.19 -9.51 -30.38
N PRO A 246 14.35 -9.61 -31.74
CA PRO A 246 15.64 -9.35 -32.40
C PRO A 246 16.23 -8.00 -32.01
N HIS A 247 17.53 -7.81 -32.28
CA HIS A 247 18.27 -6.57 -32.03
C HIS A 247 18.39 -6.19 -30.54
N ARG A 248 18.39 -7.19 -29.63
CA ARG A 248 18.55 -7.01 -28.17
C ARG A 248 17.43 -6.16 -27.54
N VAL A 249 16.24 -6.33 -28.01
CA VAL A 249 15.01 -5.70 -27.47
C VAL A 249 14.27 -6.72 -26.61
N THR A 250 13.92 -6.34 -25.39
CA THR A 250 12.99 -7.07 -24.54
C THR A 250 11.69 -6.26 -24.43
N LEU A 251 10.57 -6.90 -24.78
CA LEU A 251 9.24 -6.31 -24.69
C LEU A 251 8.43 -7.06 -23.63
N ARG A 252 7.80 -6.30 -22.72
CA ARG A 252 6.81 -6.82 -21.78
C ARG A 252 5.50 -6.07 -21.95
N LEU A 253 4.43 -6.79 -22.24
CA LEU A 253 3.06 -6.28 -22.16
C LEU A 253 2.42 -6.84 -20.88
N GLY A 254 1.84 -5.99 -20.07
CA GLY A 254 1.15 -6.35 -18.83
C GLY A 254 -0.30 -5.90 -18.85
N LEU A 255 -1.14 -6.63 -18.14
CA LEU A 255 -2.54 -6.28 -17.89
C LEU A 255 -2.93 -6.73 -16.50
N ASP A 256 -3.40 -5.78 -15.67
CA ASP A 256 -3.97 -6.08 -14.36
C ASP A 256 -5.42 -5.61 -14.30
N VAL A 257 -6.29 -6.45 -13.77
CA VAL A 257 -7.69 -6.16 -13.50
C VAL A 257 -8.02 -6.60 -12.09
N LEU A 258 -8.40 -5.65 -11.26
CA LEU A 258 -8.87 -5.93 -9.91
C LEU A 258 -10.31 -5.44 -9.77
N ARG A 259 -11.17 -6.32 -9.25
CA ARG A 259 -12.50 -5.97 -8.78
C ARG A 259 -12.65 -6.42 -7.34
N ASP A 260 -12.99 -5.50 -6.46
CA ASP A 260 -13.14 -5.79 -5.05
C ASP A 260 -14.46 -5.25 -4.47
N GLN A 261 -14.85 -5.84 -3.37
CA GLN A 261 -15.80 -5.32 -2.39
C GLN A 261 -15.08 -5.34 -1.05
N LEU A 262 -14.92 -4.18 -0.44
CA LEU A 262 -14.30 -4.08 0.87
C LEU A 262 -15.27 -4.45 1.98
N SER A 263 -14.71 -4.76 3.15
CA SER A 263 -15.49 -4.99 4.37
C SER A 263 -16.41 -3.80 4.66
N SER A 264 -17.64 -4.07 5.06
CA SER A 264 -18.57 -3.06 5.55
C SER A 264 -18.45 -2.78 7.06
N TYR A 265 -17.49 -3.40 7.72
CA TYR A 265 -17.19 -3.09 9.12
C TYR A 265 -16.40 -1.79 9.21
N TYR A 266 -17.06 -0.72 9.66
CA TYR A 266 -16.49 0.62 9.78
C TYR A 266 -15.85 0.91 11.11
N GLY A 267 -16.10 0.09 12.11
CA GLY A 267 -15.49 0.24 13.43
C GLY A 267 -16.43 -0.12 14.56
N THR A 268 -15.85 -0.08 15.75
CA THR A 268 -16.56 -0.26 17.03
C THR A 268 -16.64 1.11 17.70
N PRO A 269 -17.86 1.58 18.04
CA PRO A 269 -18.05 2.89 18.63
C PRO A 269 -17.39 3.01 20.00
N LEU A 270 -16.83 4.17 20.28
CA LEU A 270 -16.34 4.58 21.59
C LEU A 270 -17.50 5.20 22.38
N VAL A 271 -17.65 4.78 23.64
CA VAL A 271 -18.71 5.24 24.52
C VAL A 271 -18.13 5.74 25.84
N PRO A 272 -18.82 6.62 26.61
CA PRO A 272 -18.39 6.97 27.95
C PRO A 272 -18.24 5.72 28.83
N ALA A 273 -17.21 5.65 29.66
CA ALA A 273 -16.91 4.48 30.49
C ALA A 273 -18.09 4.09 31.41
N ALA A 274 -18.84 5.08 31.92
CA ALA A 274 -20.04 4.84 32.70
C ALA A 274 -21.14 4.10 31.89
N SER A 275 -21.33 4.49 30.61
CA SER A 275 -22.25 3.81 29.69
C SER A 275 -21.74 2.43 29.32
N ALA A 276 -20.42 2.26 29.06
CA ALA A 276 -19.83 0.96 28.77
C ALA A 276 -20.06 -0.05 29.90
N SER A 277 -20.05 0.40 31.15
CA SER A 277 -20.33 -0.44 32.32
C SER A 277 -21.75 -1.00 32.32
N PHE A 278 -22.71 -0.28 31.77
CA PHE A 278 -24.09 -0.74 31.58
C PHE A 278 -24.20 -1.79 30.44
N PHE A 279 -23.43 -1.63 29.37
CA PHE A 279 -23.44 -2.54 28.22
C PHE A 279 -22.36 -3.64 28.36
N GLY A 280 -22.60 -4.60 29.23
CA GLY A 280 -21.74 -5.77 29.41
C GLY A 280 -20.39 -5.51 30.07
N GLY A 281 -20.12 -4.27 30.45
CA GLY A 281 -18.85 -3.85 31.03
C GLY A 281 -17.86 -3.30 29.99
N ILE A 282 -16.72 -2.84 30.46
CA ILE A 282 -15.64 -2.31 29.62
C ILE A 282 -14.83 -3.48 29.05
N ALA A 283 -14.54 -3.44 27.74
CA ALA A 283 -13.55 -4.28 27.09
C ALA A 283 -12.15 -3.76 27.48
N GLY A 284 -11.69 -4.13 28.67
CA GLY A 284 -10.42 -3.66 29.24
C GLY A 284 -9.19 -4.16 28.49
N GLY A 285 -8.11 -3.37 28.55
CA GLY A 285 -6.82 -3.74 27.96
C GLY A 285 -6.70 -3.49 26.46
N LEU A 286 -7.72 -2.94 25.79
CA LEU A 286 -7.67 -2.59 24.36
C LEU A 286 -7.19 -1.16 24.14
N LEU A 287 -7.69 -0.23 24.95
CA LEU A 287 -7.33 1.19 24.92
C LEU A 287 -7.40 1.82 26.32
N SER A 288 -6.86 3.03 26.43
CA SER A 288 -7.11 3.94 27.54
C SER A 288 -7.35 5.34 27.02
N SER A 289 -8.28 6.06 27.65
CA SER A 289 -8.65 7.41 27.23
C SER A 289 -8.58 8.38 28.41
N GLY A 290 -7.90 9.52 28.21
CA GLY A 290 -7.89 10.65 29.13
C GLY A 290 -9.23 11.38 29.19
N THR A 291 -10.10 11.19 28.20
CA THR A 291 -11.44 11.78 28.11
C THR A 291 -12.54 10.84 28.64
N GLY A 292 -12.16 9.68 29.20
CA GLY A 292 -13.11 8.73 29.78
C GLY A 292 -13.90 7.90 28.77
N LEU A 293 -13.43 7.79 27.51
CA LEU A 293 -14.01 6.91 26.52
C LEU A 293 -13.54 5.45 26.71
N ALA A 294 -14.40 4.50 26.35
CA ALA A 294 -14.14 3.07 26.45
C ALA A 294 -14.87 2.30 25.34
N ILE A 295 -14.53 1.04 25.15
CA ILE A 295 -15.28 0.10 24.31
C ILE A 295 -16.21 -0.70 25.24
N ALA A 296 -17.50 -0.74 24.95
CA ALA A 296 -18.45 -1.61 25.64
C ALA A 296 -18.26 -3.07 25.19
N ARG A 297 -18.43 -4.05 26.08
CA ARG A 297 -18.30 -5.47 25.70
C ARG A 297 -19.34 -5.90 24.69
N ASP A 298 -20.58 -5.41 24.83
CA ASP A 298 -21.68 -5.75 23.96
C ASP A 298 -21.56 -5.15 22.54
N SER A 299 -20.65 -4.16 22.33
CA SER A 299 -20.35 -3.60 21.00
C SER A 299 -19.25 -4.37 20.26
N LEU A 300 -18.54 -5.29 20.92
CA LEU A 300 -17.49 -6.07 20.24
C LEU A 300 -18.11 -6.93 19.13
N TRP A 301 -17.50 -6.85 17.95
CA TRP A 301 -17.87 -7.62 16.77
C TRP A 301 -19.30 -7.32 16.23
N GLN A 302 -19.91 -6.20 16.62
CA GLN A 302 -21.16 -5.71 16.02
C GLN A 302 -20.85 -4.94 14.74
N ASN A 303 -21.76 -5.11 13.75
CA ASN A 303 -21.70 -4.36 12.50
C ASN A 303 -22.83 -3.31 12.50
N TYR A 304 -22.45 -2.06 12.60
CA TYR A 304 -23.38 -0.92 12.65
C TYR A 304 -23.73 -0.39 11.25
N ASN A 305 -23.11 -0.89 10.18
CA ASN A 305 -23.40 -0.47 8.82
C ASN A 305 -24.75 -1.04 8.33
N VAL A 306 -25.30 -0.44 7.27
CA VAL A 306 -26.52 -0.92 6.59
C VAL A 306 -26.32 -2.29 5.93
N ARG A 307 -27.42 -3.01 5.61
CA ARG A 307 -27.31 -4.36 5.00
C ARG A 307 -26.99 -4.30 3.51
N ASP A 308 -27.55 -3.33 2.80
CA ASP A 308 -27.43 -3.11 1.36
C ASP A 308 -26.28 -2.15 0.99
N PHE A 309 -25.23 -2.13 1.82
CA PHE A 309 -24.04 -1.32 1.58
C PHE A 309 -23.41 -1.62 0.22
N THR A 310 -22.72 -0.63 -0.33
CA THR A 310 -21.87 -0.79 -1.52
C THR A 310 -20.48 -0.25 -1.23
N THR A 311 -19.46 -1.11 -1.35
CA THR A 311 -18.05 -0.77 -1.09
C THR A 311 -17.15 -1.31 -2.21
N THR A 312 -17.64 -1.21 -3.45
CA THR A 312 -16.99 -1.85 -4.60
C THR A 312 -16.02 -0.92 -5.32
N SER A 313 -14.95 -1.50 -5.85
CA SER A 313 -14.12 -0.85 -6.84
C SER A 313 -13.77 -1.78 -8.01
N THR A 314 -13.36 -1.17 -9.10
CA THR A 314 -12.80 -1.88 -10.26
C THR A 314 -11.65 -1.05 -10.78
N SER A 315 -10.52 -1.70 -11.04
CA SER A 315 -9.37 -1.08 -11.70
C SER A 315 -8.90 -1.89 -12.90
N LEU A 316 -8.27 -1.20 -13.85
CA LEU A 316 -7.70 -1.77 -15.06
C LEU A 316 -6.37 -1.05 -15.34
N ARG A 317 -5.30 -1.82 -15.57
CA ARG A 317 -3.96 -1.28 -15.80
C ARG A 317 -3.23 -2.05 -16.91
N PRO A 318 -3.38 -1.71 -18.16
CA PRO A 318 -2.46 -2.13 -19.22
C PRO A 318 -1.12 -1.39 -19.11
N THR A 319 -0.03 -2.12 -19.29
CA THR A 319 1.35 -1.61 -19.25
C THR A 319 2.15 -2.11 -20.44
N LEU A 320 3.07 -1.27 -20.89
CA LEU A 320 4.09 -1.60 -21.88
C LEU A 320 5.45 -1.29 -21.26
N ARG A 321 6.39 -2.23 -21.29
CA ARG A 321 7.80 -1.99 -20.99
C ARG A 321 8.66 -2.51 -22.13
N LEU A 322 9.59 -1.68 -22.55
CA LEU A 322 10.56 -2.00 -23.59
C LEU A 322 11.96 -1.67 -23.07
N ASP A 323 12.84 -2.66 -23.10
CA ASP A 323 14.25 -2.53 -22.78
C ASP A 323 15.07 -2.81 -24.05
N TRP A 324 15.78 -1.80 -24.54
CA TRP A 324 16.61 -1.90 -25.74
C TRP A 324 18.07 -1.71 -25.41
N ARG A 325 18.85 -2.78 -25.47
CA ARG A 325 20.31 -2.71 -25.36
C ARG A 325 20.89 -2.24 -26.69
N ALA A 326 20.89 -0.92 -26.91
CA ALA A 326 21.30 -0.29 -28.15
C ALA A 326 22.81 -0.54 -28.46
N THR A 327 23.64 -0.58 -27.42
CA THR A 327 25.05 -1.00 -27.47
C THR A 327 25.39 -1.84 -26.24
N ASP A 328 26.62 -2.31 -26.11
CA ASP A 328 27.09 -3.00 -24.88
C ASP A 328 27.15 -2.08 -23.67
N ARG A 329 27.07 -0.76 -23.84
CA ARG A 329 27.16 0.25 -22.80
C ARG A 329 25.89 1.10 -22.64
N LEU A 330 24.99 1.09 -23.61
CA LEU A 330 23.80 1.93 -23.64
C LEU A 330 22.55 1.04 -23.70
N THR A 331 21.73 1.15 -22.67
CA THR A 331 20.38 0.57 -22.64
C THR A 331 19.36 1.69 -22.56
N ILE A 332 18.32 1.61 -23.36
CA ILE A 332 17.18 2.53 -23.35
C ILE A 332 15.99 1.77 -22.79
N HIS A 333 15.31 2.38 -21.83
CA HIS A 333 14.13 1.85 -21.17
C HIS A 333 12.93 2.75 -21.48
N GLU A 334 11.85 2.14 -21.84
CA GLU A 334 10.55 2.77 -22.07
C GLU A 334 9.49 2.07 -21.25
N LYS A 335 8.67 2.84 -20.51
CA LYS A 335 7.53 2.32 -19.77
C LYS A 335 6.32 3.21 -19.97
N ALA A 336 5.31 2.73 -20.71
CA ALA A 336 4.04 3.38 -20.87
C ALA A 336 2.94 2.64 -20.09
N TYR A 337 1.97 3.37 -19.56
CA TYR A 337 0.85 2.79 -18.85
C TYR A 337 -0.42 3.62 -18.99
N PHE A 338 -1.53 2.93 -18.86
CA PHE A 338 -2.84 3.53 -18.60
C PHE A 338 -3.40 2.92 -17.32
N PHE A 339 -4.05 3.73 -16.52
CA PHE A 339 -4.76 3.29 -15.32
C PHE A 339 -6.17 3.85 -15.29
N TYR A 340 -7.13 2.98 -15.12
CA TYR A 340 -8.51 3.31 -14.85
C TYR A 340 -8.92 2.73 -13.50
N ALA A 341 -9.58 3.52 -12.66
CA ALA A 341 -10.21 3.03 -11.45
C ALA A 341 -11.57 3.70 -11.24
N ALA A 342 -12.57 2.89 -10.87
CA ALA A 342 -13.89 3.36 -10.47
C ALA A 342 -14.22 2.78 -9.10
N ARG A 343 -14.69 3.64 -8.19
CA ARG A 343 -15.09 3.27 -6.84
C ARG A 343 -16.50 3.74 -6.57
N ARG A 344 -17.31 2.85 -6.01
CA ARG A 344 -18.66 3.12 -5.55
C ARG A 344 -18.76 2.79 -4.07
N TRP A 345 -19.23 3.75 -3.32
CA TRP A 345 -19.25 3.71 -1.88
C TRP A 345 -20.56 4.29 -1.36
N GLN A 346 -21.38 3.48 -0.68
CA GLN A 346 -22.64 3.88 -0.06
C GLN A 346 -22.78 3.13 1.25
N ASN A 347 -22.80 3.85 2.38
CA ASN A 347 -22.69 3.30 3.71
C ASN A 347 -23.26 4.21 4.77
N ALA A 348 -23.35 3.69 6.00
CA ALA A 348 -23.27 4.45 7.23
C ALA A 348 -21.82 4.37 7.74
N GLU A 349 -21.13 5.50 7.88
CA GLU A 349 -19.69 5.54 8.20
C GLU A 349 -19.40 6.05 9.61
N SER A 350 -20.11 7.06 10.09
CA SER A 350 -19.86 7.67 11.39
C SER A 350 -20.81 7.12 12.44
N TYR A 351 -20.23 6.66 13.54
CA TYR A 351 -20.96 6.06 14.67
C TYR A 351 -20.79 6.91 15.90
N SER A 352 -21.86 7.52 16.39
CA SER A 352 -21.85 8.38 17.57
C SER A 352 -22.78 7.88 18.64
N PHE A 353 -22.24 7.57 19.82
CA PHE A 353 -23.06 7.21 20.97
C PHE A 353 -23.81 8.43 21.49
N ILE A 354 -25.11 8.29 21.74
CA ILE A 354 -25.98 9.34 22.30
C ILE A 354 -26.03 9.18 23.82
N PRO A 355 -25.32 10.03 24.59
CA PRO A 355 -25.30 9.93 26.05
C PRO A 355 -26.66 10.22 26.67
N PRO A 356 -26.95 9.69 27.88
CA PRO A 356 -28.13 10.07 28.64
C PRO A 356 -28.21 11.59 28.85
N GLY A 357 -29.41 12.16 28.65
CA GLY A 357 -29.65 13.59 28.80
C GLY A 357 -29.29 14.44 27.57
N THR A 358 -28.97 13.82 26.43
CA THR A 358 -28.74 14.49 25.15
C THR A 358 -30.02 14.46 24.31
N ASP A 359 -30.48 15.64 23.85
CA ASP A 359 -31.55 15.74 22.87
C ASP A 359 -30.91 15.66 21.46
N ALA A 360 -31.08 14.52 20.80
CA ALA A 360 -30.63 14.31 19.42
C ALA A 360 -31.82 13.95 18.53
N MET A 361 -31.78 14.38 17.29
CA MET A 361 -32.80 14.12 16.29
C MET A 361 -32.17 13.50 15.04
N ASP A 362 -32.93 12.64 14.39
CA ASP A 362 -32.59 12.11 13.07
C ASP A 362 -32.93 13.10 11.95
N ALA A 363 -32.68 12.70 10.71
CA ALA A 363 -32.92 13.52 9.53
C ALA A 363 -34.39 13.83 9.28
N GLU A 364 -35.31 13.02 9.80
CA GLU A 364 -36.76 13.18 9.73
C GLU A 364 -37.28 14.05 10.89
N GLY A 365 -36.43 14.43 11.84
CA GLY A 365 -36.81 15.22 13.02
C GLY A 365 -37.36 14.38 14.17
N ASN A 366 -37.21 13.05 14.16
CA ASN A 366 -37.57 12.19 15.26
C ASN A 366 -36.50 12.20 16.35
N ALA A 367 -36.93 12.10 17.60
CA ALA A 367 -35.99 12.03 18.71
C ALA A 367 -35.22 10.70 18.70
N ILE A 368 -33.90 10.76 18.78
CA ILE A 368 -33.01 9.60 18.91
C ILE A 368 -32.95 9.19 20.38
N ALA A 369 -33.15 7.92 20.64
CA ALA A 369 -33.08 7.37 21.98
C ALA A 369 -31.66 7.47 22.55
N THR A 370 -31.54 7.88 23.80
CA THR A 370 -30.24 7.86 24.51
C THR A 370 -29.77 6.42 24.75
N GLY A 371 -28.48 6.19 24.73
CA GLY A 371 -27.88 4.85 24.81
C GLY A 371 -27.82 4.11 23.46
N SER A 372 -28.26 4.74 22.37
CA SER A 372 -28.14 4.22 20.99
C SER A 372 -26.92 4.77 20.28
N ILE A 373 -26.62 4.18 19.11
CA ILE A 373 -25.62 4.63 18.17
C ILE A 373 -26.29 5.36 17.02
N ALA A 374 -26.10 6.65 16.95
CA ALA A 374 -26.52 7.47 15.82
C ALA A 374 -25.55 7.27 14.65
N ARG A 375 -26.10 7.23 13.44
CA ARG A 375 -25.36 6.96 12.20
C ARG A 375 -25.66 8.05 11.17
N ASP A 376 -24.67 8.27 10.30
CA ASP A 376 -24.89 9.05 9.07
C ASP A 376 -25.42 8.18 7.91
N ARG A 377 -25.56 8.79 6.75
CA ARG A 377 -25.60 8.16 5.42
C ARG A 377 -24.59 8.88 4.56
N PHE A 378 -23.76 8.11 3.92
CA PHE A 378 -22.67 8.64 3.12
C PHE A 378 -22.58 7.93 1.78
N HIS A 379 -22.35 8.69 0.71
CA HIS A 379 -21.90 8.11 -0.54
C HIS A 379 -20.69 8.86 -1.10
N VAL A 380 -19.81 8.12 -1.72
CA VAL A 380 -18.74 8.65 -2.56
C VAL A 380 -18.57 7.81 -3.81
N PHE A 381 -18.66 8.45 -4.97
CA PHE A 381 -18.33 7.87 -6.25
C PHE A 381 -17.07 8.55 -6.79
N GLN A 382 -16.11 7.73 -7.16
CA GLN A 382 -14.82 8.21 -7.63
C GLN A 382 -14.48 7.51 -8.93
N ASN A 383 -13.99 8.29 -9.89
CA ASN A 383 -13.45 7.78 -11.13
C ASN A 383 -12.08 8.41 -11.38
N GLN A 384 -11.13 7.59 -11.75
CA GLN A 384 -9.78 8.01 -12.09
C GLN A 384 -9.38 7.47 -13.44
N HIS A 385 -8.77 8.32 -14.25
CA HIS A 385 -8.07 7.97 -15.46
C HIS A 385 -6.67 8.56 -15.39
N GLN A 386 -5.66 7.75 -15.63
CA GLN A 386 -4.28 8.19 -15.66
C GLN A 386 -3.57 7.57 -16.86
N VAL A 387 -2.76 8.35 -17.52
CA VAL A 387 -1.82 7.91 -18.54
C VAL A 387 -0.45 8.42 -18.15
N GLY A 388 0.56 7.62 -18.35
CA GLY A 388 1.93 8.05 -18.10
C GLY A 388 2.93 7.28 -18.94
N ASP A 389 4.11 7.88 -19.04
CA ASP A 389 5.20 7.42 -19.87
C ASP A 389 6.53 7.79 -19.20
N THR A 390 7.48 6.86 -19.19
CA THR A 390 8.83 7.08 -18.71
C THR A 390 9.82 6.58 -19.75
N LEU A 391 10.64 7.47 -20.25
CA LEU A 391 11.75 7.15 -21.14
C LEU A 391 13.06 7.49 -20.46
N ASP A 392 13.95 6.51 -20.31
CA ASP A 392 15.29 6.73 -19.76
C ASP A 392 16.36 5.96 -20.52
N ALA A 393 17.61 6.38 -20.29
CA ALA A 393 18.78 5.75 -20.87
C ALA A 393 19.84 5.52 -19.79
N THR A 394 20.27 4.27 -19.66
CA THR A 394 21.38 3.87 -18.80
C THR A 394 22.66 3.73 -19.61
N LEU A 395 23.71 4.40 -19.16
CA LEU A 395 25.04 4.38 -19.79
C LEU A 395 26.09 3.87 -18.83
N ASP A 396 26.77 2.79 -19.21
CA ASP A 396 27.98 2.29 -18.55
C ASP A 396 29.22 2.93 -19.18
N GLY A 397 30.04 3.58 -18.36
CA GLY A 397 31.19 4.32 -18.86
C GLY A 397 32.30 4.58 -17.82
N SER A 398 33.02 5.64 -18.05
CA SER A 398 33.99 6.16 -17.07
C SER A 398 33.88 7.68 -16.99
N LEU A 399 33.97 8.22 -15.79
CA LEU A 399 34.02 9.63 -15.49
C LEU A 399 35.31 9.91 -14.70
N PHE A 400 36.16 10.82 -15.20
CA PHE A 400 37.49 11.10 -14.62
C PHE A 400 38.40 9.87 -14.46
N GLY A 401 38.25 8.86 -15.34
CA GLY A 401 38.98 7.59 -15.25
C GLY A 401 38.42 6.58 -14.23
N LEU A 402 37.36 6.92 -13.54
CA LEU A 402 36.65 6.04 -12.58
C LEU A 402 35.47 5.35 -13.28
N SER A 403 35.17 4.09 -12.92
CA SER A 403 34.01 3.37 -13.44
C SER A 403 32.73 4.09 -13.00
N ASN A 404 31.84 4.31 -13.97
CA ASN A 404 30.64 5.09 -13.80
C ASN A 404 29.45 4.41 -14.52
N ARG A 405 28.28 4.42 -13.87
CA ARG A 405 26.99 4.08 -14.50
C ARG A 405 26.01 5.19 -14.19
N VAL A 406 25.40 5.75 -15.22
CA VAL A 406 24.43 6.83 -15.11
C VAL A 406 23.14 6.44 -15.82
N VAL A 407 21.99 6.78 -15.22
CA VAL A 407 20.68 6.80 -15.87
C VAL A 407 20.16 8.22 -15.88
N ALA A 408 19.59 8.64 -16.99
CA ALA A 408 18.89 9.92 -17.11
C ALA A 408 17.64 9.74 -17.98
N GLY A 409 16.58 10.46 -17.63
CA GLY A 409 15.31 10.28 -18.33
C GLY A 409 14.30 11.37 -18.07
N ILE A 410 13.16 11.16 -18.73
CA ILE A 410 11.96 12.00 -18.65
C ILE A 410 10.83 11.11 -18.15
N ASP A 411 10.01 11.64 -17.26
CA ASP A 411 8.83 10.98 -16.72
C ASP A 411 7.64 11.94 -16.89
N GLY A 412 6.57 11.49 -17.52
CA GLY A 412 5.40 12.31 -17.80
C GLY A 412 4.12 11.58 -17.43
N SER A 413 3.19 12.25 -16.74
CA SER A 413 1.87 11.68 -16.44
C SER A 413 0.77 12.72 -16.43
N TYR A 414 -0.43 12.26 -16.74
CA TYR A 414 -1.66 13.04 -16.61
C TYR A 414 -2.73 12.19 -15.93
N LEU A 415 -3.28 12.71 -14.84
CA LEU A 415 -4.32 12.10 -14.04
C LEU A 415 -5.55 13.00 -14.04
N ARG A 416 -6.70 12.43 -14.36
CA ARG A 416 -8.02 13.04 -14.15
C ARG A 416 -8.77 12.24 -13.10
N PHE A 417 -9.15 12.92 -12.03
CA PHE A 417 -9.87 12.35 -10.91
C PHE A 417 -11.19 13.09 -10.70
N ILE A 418 -12.29 12.35 -10.65
CA ILE A 418 -13.62 12.90 -10.41
C ILE A 418 -14.14 12.29 -9.10
N ARG A 419 -14.45 13.15 -8.14
CA ARG A 419 -15.11 12.79 -6.90
C ARG A 419 -16.51 13.37 -6.85
N ASP A 420 -17.48 12.53 -6.53
CA ASP A 420 -18.85 12.90 -6.25
C ASP A 420 -19.19 12.40 -4.85
N ARG A 421 -19.60 13.27 -3.94
CA ARG A 421 -19.77 12.97 -2.53
C ARG A 421 -21.02 13.61 -1.96
N GLY A 422 -21.81 12.80 -1.25
CA GLY A 422 -23.02 13.24 -0.57
C GLY A 422 -23.07 12.86 0.90
N PHE A 423 -23.56 13.79 1.69
CA PHE A 423 -23.91 13.63 3.10
C PHE A 423 -25.35 14.12 3.32
N PRO A 424 -26.06 13.63 4.33
CA PRO A 424 -27.33 14.21 4.73
C PRO A 424 -27.13 15.65 5.25
N ASP A 425 -28.19 16.46 5.17
CA ASP A 425 -28.17 17.81 5.74
C ASP A 425 -28.20 17.78 7.29
N ALA A 426 -28.76 16.71 7.88
CA ALA A 426 -28.77 16.47 9.31
C ALA A 426 -27.51 15.67 9.74
N PRO A 427 -27.00 15.86 10.97
CA PRO A 427 -25.80 15.17 11.44
C PRO A 427 -26.00 13.65 11.56
N TYR A 428 -27.26 13.19 11.75
CA TYR A 428 -27.60 11.79 11.88
C TYR A 428 -28.75 11.42 10.95
N ALA A 429 -28.62 10.29 10.26
CA ALA A 429 -29.68 9.76 9.42
C ALA A 429 -30.67 8.91 10.23
N ASP A 430 -30.16 8.04 11.10
CA ASP A 430 -30.92 7.18 11.98
C ASP A 430 -30.08 6.78 13.22
N ALA A 431 -30.64 5.88 14.05
CA ALA A 431 -29.90 5.31 15.17
C ALA A 431 -30.30 3.85 15.40
N VAL A 432 -29.35 3.08 15.94
CA VAL A 432 -29.49 1.65 16.22
C VAL A 432 -29.04 1.30 17.63
N SER A 433 -29.45 0.14 18.14
CA SER A 433 -28.97 -0.37 19.43
C SER A 433 -27.47 -0.57 19.45
N LEU A 434 -26.80 -0.26 20.56
CA LEU A 434 -25.38 -0.54 20.77
C LEU A 434 -25.09 -2.05 20.78
N SER A 435 -25.92 -2.86 21.43
CA SER A 435 -25.67 -4.29 21.67
C SER A 435 -26.27 -5.22 20.62
N ASP A 436 -27.32 -4.77 19.94
CA ASP A 436 -28.04 -5.54 18.90
C ASP A 436 -28.56 -4.58 17.81
N PRO A 437 -27.68 -4.15 16.90
CA PRO A 437 -28.04 -3.17 15.89
C PRO A 437 -28.94 -3.79 14.82
N ASP A 438 -30.18 -3.32 14.69
CA ASP A 438 -30.94 -3.54 13.47
C ASP A 438 -30.34 -2.69 12.34
N ARG A 439 -29.57 -3.33 11.48
CA ARG A 439 -28.76 -2.67 10.48
C ARG A 439 -29.58 -1.82 9.49
N GLY A 440 -30.84 -2.21 9.21
CA GLY A 440 -31.68 -1.51 8.23
C GLY A 440 -31.05 -1.49 6.82
N GLU A 441 -31.53 -0.58 5.99
CA GLU A 441 -31.06 -0.39 4.62
C GLU A 441 -30.65 1.06 4.38
N TYR A 442 -29.75 1.28 3.42
CA TYR A 442 -29.29 2.62 3.02
C TYR A 442 -30.44 3.48 2.49
N GLY A 443 -31.28 2.89 1.67
CA GLY A 443 -32.41 3.56 1.02
C GLY A 443 -33.65 3.75 1.90
N ALA A 444 -33.69 3.26 3.15
CA ALA A 444 -34.76 3.50 4.10
C ALA A 444 -34.80 4.93 4.64
N PHE A 445 -33.82 5.69 4.32
CA PHE A 445 -33.65 7.10 4.65
C PHE A 445 -34.40 7.97 3.63
N ALA A 446 -35.31 8.83 4.09
CA ALA A 446 -36.12 9.69 3.24
C ALA A 446 -35.30 10.94 2.84
N GLY A 447 -34.79 10.94 1.63
CA GLY A 447 -34.18 12.13 0.99
C GLY A 447 -33.00 11.79 0.11
N ASP A 448 -32.88 12.49 -1.00
CA ASP A 448 -31.68 12.46 -1.83
C ASP A 448 -30.54 13.13 -1.05
N LEU A 449 -29.43 12.40 -0.88
CA LEU A 449 -28.23 13.01 -0.31
C LEU A 449 -27.72 14.09 -1.26
N PRO A 450 -27.57 15.32 -0.78
CA PRO A 450 -27.01 16.39 -1.60
C PRO A 450 -25.60 16.01 -2.05
N SER A 451 -25.36 16.03 -3.35
CA SER A 451 -24.13 15.58 -3.97
C SER A 451 -23.25 16.76 -4.39
N ARG A 452 -21.96 16.70 -4.08
CA ARG A 452 -20.96 17.68 -4.48
C ARG A 452 -19.90 17.05 -5.36
N LYS A 453 -19.79 17.55 -6.58
CA LYS A 453 -18.82 17.06 -7.56
C LYS A 453 -17.54 17.87 -7.54
N SER A 454 -16.40 17.19 -7.63
CA SER A 454 -15.07 17.82 -7.62
C SER A 454 -14.16 17.11 -8.63
N PRO A 455 -14.20 17.47 -9.92
CA PRO A 455 -13.21 17.05 -10.89
C PRO A 455 -11.86 17.71 -10.59
N THR A 456 -10.79 16.94 -10.71
CA THR A 456 -9.42 17.36 -10.50
C THR A 456 -8.55 16.84 -11.61
N ASP A 457 -7.73 17.70 -12.20
CA ASP A 457 -6.74 17.37 -13.21
C ASP A 457 -5.36 17.64 -12.64
N LEU A 458 -4.48 16.65 -12.75
CA LEU A 458 -3.10 16.69 -12.31
C LEU A 458 -2.20 16.24 -13.45
N GLY A 459 -1.27 17.09 -13.86
CA GLY A 459 -0.24 16.75 -14.81
C GLY A 459 1.14 16.91 -14.19
N ASP A 460 2.04 16.01 -14.53
CA ASP A 460 3.42 16.00 -14.07
C ASP A 460 4.35 15.70 -15.23
N LEU A 461 5.40 16.50 -15.36
CA LEU A 461 6.51 16.28 -16.27
C LEU A 461 7.79 16.45 -15.48
N ALA A 462 8.63 15.41 -15.45
CA ALA A 462 9.85 15.43 -14.68
C ALA A 462 11.08 15.10 -15.53
N LEU A 463 12.21 15.70 -15.17
CA LEU A 463 13.54 15.29 -15.57
C LEU A 463 14.22 14.65 -14.37
N PHE A 464 14.85 13.51 -14.56
CA PHE A 464 15.60 12.84 -13.52
C PHE A 464 16.93 12.31 -14.02
N ALA A 465 17.88 12.18 -13.09
CA ALA A 465 19.13 11.49 -13.31
C ALA A 465 19.57 10.80 -12.02
N GLU A 466 20.20 9.65 -12.17
CA GLU A 466 20.84 8.93 -11.08
C GLU A 466 22.21 8.44 -11.56
N ASP A 467 23.22 8.51 -10.70
CA ASP A 467 24.59 8.15 -11.01
C ASP A 467 25.21 7.31 -9.91
N VAL A 468 26.01 6.30 -10.28
CA VAL A 468 26.90 5.57 -9.40
C VAL A 468 28.31 5.66 -9.90
N LEU A 469 29.16 6.35 -9.14
CA LEU A 469 30.58 6.53 -9.41
C LEU A 469 31.40 5.66 -8.46
N SER A 470 32.17 4.73 -9.00
CA SER A 470 33.09 3.89 -8.23
C SER A 470 34.36 4.65 -7.92
N LEU A 471 34.41 5.31 -6.75
CA LEU A 471 35.58 6.09 -6.30
C LEU A 471 36.82 5.21 -6.10
N THR A 472 36.60 3.98 -5.62
CA THR A 472 37.59 2.91 -5.53
C THR A 472 36.89 1.58 -5.90
N ARG A 473 37.63 0.47 -5.81
CA ARG A 473 37.02 -0.87 -6.00
C ARG A 473 35.97 -1.23 -4.93
N THR A 474 36.03 -0.56 -3.79
CA THR A 474 35.17 -0.86 -2.62
C THR A 474 34.30 0.31 -2.17
N LEU A 475 34.55 1.53 -2.66
CA LEU A 475 33.82 2.73 -2.28
C LEU A 475 33.11 3.31 -3.49
N LYS A 476 31.79 3.49 -3.36
CA LYS A 476 30.92 4.03 -4.39
C LYS A 476 30.20 5.28 -3.87
N LEU A 477 30.03 6.24 -4.74
CA LEU A 477 29.19 7.42 -4.54
C LEU A 477 27.94 7.22 -5.41
N VAL A 478 26.76 7.30 -4.80
CA VAL A 478 25.48 7.26 -5.49
C VAL A 478 24.82 8.62 -5.34
N THR A 479 24.42 9.23 -6.44
CA THR A 479 23.73 10.52 -6.45
C THR A 479 22.47 10.43 -7.30
N GLY A 480 21.46 11.20 -6.96
CA GLY A 480 20.22 11.27 -7.71
C GLY A 480 19.60 12.66 -7.63
N PHE A 481 18.97 13.07 -8.70
CA PHE A 481 18.28 14.34 -8.81
C PHE A 481 17.01 14.18 -9.64
N ARG A 482 15.93 14.86 -9.23
CA ARG A 482 14.68 14.95 -9.96
C ARG A 482 14.11 16.35 -9.84
N TYR A 483 13.62 16.89 -10.95
CA TYR A 483 12.94 18.18 -11.03
C TYR A 483 11.62 18.00 -11.79
N ASP A 484 10.52 18.44 -11.18
CA ASP A 484 9.17 18.27 -11.71
C ASP A 484 8.55 19.61 -12.09
N TRP A 485 7.76 19.60 -13.17
CA TRP A 485 6.77 20.62 -13.52
C TRP A 485 5.39 20.00 -13.28
N LEU A 486 4.80 20.35 -12.17
CA LEU A 486 3.53 19.79 -11.74
C LEU A 486 2.46 20.85 -11.80
N TRP A 487 1.35 20.59 -12.49
CA TRP A 487 0.18 21.48 -12.51
C TRP A 487 -1.04 20.74 -11.99
N LEU A 488 -1.81 21.41 -11.13
CA LEU A 488 -3.01 20.90 -10.49
C LEU A 488 -4.14 21.87 -10.69
N GLY A 489 -5.30 21.40 -11.15
CA GLY A 489 -6.53 22.16 -11.24
C GLY A 489 -7.68 21.38 -10.62
N ARG A 490 -8.48 22.03 -9.77
CA ARG A 490 -9.66 21.45 -9.15
C ARG A 490 -10.83 22.38 -9.25
N ASP A 491 -11.89 21.91 -9.87
CA ASP A 491 -13.18 22.56 -9.89
C ASP A 491 -14.08 21.95 -8.81
N ASN A 492 -14.73 22.81 -8.01
CA ASN A 492 -15.72 22.38 -7.04
C ASN A 492 -17.09 22.89 -7.45
N PHE A 493 -18.10 22.05 -7.27
CA PHE A 493 -19.48 22.38 -7.53
C PHE A 493 -20.30 22.33 -6.23
N ASN A 494 -21.28 23.21 -6.11
CA ASN A 494 -22.26 23.20 -5.04
C ASN A 494 -23.25 22.04 -5.24
N GLN A 495 -24.11 21.81 -4.25
CA GLN A 495 -25.14 20.77 -4.30
C GLN A 495 -26.16 20.97 -5.44
N ASP A 496 -26.45 22.24 -5.81
CA ASP A 496 -27.30 22.61 -6.93
C ASP A 496 -26.64 22.47 -8.31
N GLY A 497 -25.39 21.97 -8.34
CA GLY A 497 -24.61 21.83 -9.56
C GLY A 497 -23.94 23.12 -10.05
N SER A 498 -24.11 24.24 -9.36
CA SER A 498 -23.44 25.50 -9.71
C SER A 498 -21.95 25.45 -9.40
N PHE A 499 -21.14 26.11 -10.22
CA PHE A 499 -19.69 26.21 -10.04
C PHE A 499 -19.34 27.05 -8.80
N ASN A 500 -18.48 26.54 -7.92
CA ASN A 500 -18.03 27.20 -6.73
C ASN A 500 -16.64 27.82 -6.92
N ALA A 501 -16.59 29.02 -7.44
CA ALA A 501 -15.34 29.75 -7.69
C ALA A 501 -14.52 30.04 -6.43
N ARG A 502 -15.15 30.04 -5.24
CA ARG A 502 -14.48 30.36 -3.98
C ARG A 502 -13.59 29.20 -3.51
N THR A 503 -13.99 27.95 -3.77
CA THR A 503 -13.27 26.77 -3.34
C THR A 503 -12.50 26.09 -4.47
N SER A 504 -12.78 26.44 -5.74
CA SER A 504 -12.03 25.98 -6.90
C SER A 504 -10.65 26.65 -6.94
N PHE A 505 -9.65 25.94 -7.42
CA PHE A 505 -8.28 26.45 -7.48
C PHE A 505 -7.46 25.75 -8.58
N SER A 506 -6.36 26.40 -8.97
CA SER A 506 -5.32 25.83 -9.81
C SER A 506 -3.96 26.37 -9.39
N GLY A 507 -2.91 25.57 -9.60
CA GLY A 507 -1.55 25.98 -9.28
C GLY A 507 -0.53 25.16 -10.08
N THR A 508 0.68 25.73 -10.19
CA THR A 508 1.86 25.06 -10.76
C THR A 508 2.93 25.03 -9.69
N TYR A 509 3.58 23.88 -9.57
CA TYR A 509 4.59 23.62 -8.55
C TYR A 509 5.84 23.07 -9.23
N HIS A 510 6.98 23.25 -8.58
CA HIS A 510 8.28 22.85 -9.08
C HIS A 510 9.05 22.09 -8.00
N PRO A 511 8.61 20.85 -7.64
CA PRO A 511 9.36 20.02 -6.71
C PRO A 511 10.76 19.78 -7.21
N ASN A 512 11.73 19.83 -6.29
CA ASN A 512 13.08 19.43 -6.57
C ASN A 512 13.57 18.47 -5.49
N ASN A 513 14.02 17.31 -5.92
CA ASN A 513 14.33 16.20 -5.06
C ASN A 513 15.76 15.77 -5.30
N GLY A 514 16.49 15.44 -4.24
CA GLY A 514 17.89 15.07 -4.32
C GLY A 514 18.25 13.95 -3.37
N ARG A 515 19.21 13.11 -3.77
CA ARG A 515 19.84 12.13 -2.87
C ARG A 515 21.33 12.05 -3.11
N VAL A 516 22.07 11.79 -2.03
CA VAL A 516 23.48 11.44 -2.08
C VAL A 516 23.73 10.32 -1.09
N GLY A 517 24.47 9.31 -1.50
CA GLY A 517 24.82 8.18 -0.67
C GLY A 517 26.24 7.72 -0.92
N LEU A 518 26.90 7.30 0.13
CA LEU A 518 28.22 6.68 0.08
C LEU A 518 28.08 5.22 0.51
N VAL A 519 28.59 4.30 -0.30
CA VAL A 519 28.56 2.86 -0.04
C VAL A 519 29.96 2.34 0.02
N TRP A 520 30.33 1.75 1.16
CA TRP A 520 31.64 1.14 1.37
C TRP A 520 31.50 -0.37 1.55
N ASN A 521 31.85 -1.12 0.53
CA ASN A 521 31.98 -2.58 0.58
C ASN A 521 33.26 -2.96 1.32
N ALA A 522 33.25 -2.88 2.66
CA ALA A 522 34.41 -3.11 3.52
C ALA A 522 35.02 -4.50 3.30
N THR A 523 34.13 -5.50 3.08
CA THR A 523 34.51 -6.85 2.63
C THR A 523 33.51 -7.33 1.57
N ARG A 524 33.66 -8.57 1.09
CA ARG A 524 32.64 -9.21 0.24
C ARG A 524 31.32 -9.48 0.97
N ASP A 525 31.34 -9.47 2.30
CA ASP A 525 30.24 -9.90 3.13
C ASP A 525 29.72 -8.78 4.05
N ILE A 526 30.38 -7.61 4.05
CA ILE A 526 30.03 -6.48 4.90
C ILE A 526 30.05 -5.19 4.07
N THR A 527 28.94 -4.49 4.07
CA THR A 527 28.76 -3.17 3.47
C THR A 527 28.29 -2.18 4.52
N LEU A 528 28.92 -1.02 4.56
CA LEU A 528 28.47 0.16 5.30
C LEU A 528 27.99 1.21 4.32
N TYR A 529 26.96 1.94 4.70
CA TYR A 529 26.50 3.07 3.89
C TYR A 529 26.05 4.23 4.77
N GLY A 530 26.08 5.41 4.18
CA GLY A 530 25.43 6.61 4.69
C GLY A 530 24.78 7.36 3.57
N SER A 531 23.59 7.90 3.79
CA SER A 531 22.85 8.65 2.78
C SER A 531 22.14 9.86 3.35
N TRP A 532 21.93 10.84 2.49
CA TRP A 532 21.05 11.96 2.70
C TRP A 532 20.10 12.08 1.53
N THR A 533 18.81 12.32 1.84
CA THR A 533 17.75 12.45 0.85
C THR A 533 16.88 13.67 1.19
N SER A 534 16.49 14.41 0.18
CA SER A 534 15.58 15.55 0.25
C SER A 534 14.42 15.32 -0.69
N ALA A 535 13.19 15.55 -0.22
CA ALA A 535 11.96 15.27 -0.94
C ALA A 535 10.93 16.38 -0.71
N ASP A 536 10.43 16.96 -1.79
CA ASP A 536 9.23 17.77 -1.77
C ASP A 536 8.01 16.88 -1.98
N ASP A 537 6.97 17.08 -1.16
CA ASP A 537 5.72 16.35 -1.24
C ASP A 537 4.64 17.27 -1.83
N PRO A 538 4.32 17.10 -3.12
CA PRO A 538 3.33 17.91 -3.78
C PRO A 538 1.90 17.54 -3.35
N PRO A 539 0.92 18.43 -3.65
CA PRO A 539 -0.48 18.25 -3.24
C PRO A 539 -1.15 16.98 -3.80
N GLY A 540 -0.58 16.36 -4.82
CA GLY A 540 -1.13 15.19 -5.47
C GLY A 540 -1.37 14.00 -4.55
N ALA A 541 -0.52 13.82 -3.55
CA ALA A 541 -0.67 12.76 -2.55
C ALA A 541 -1.95 12.94 -1.71
N ASN A 542 -2.39 14.19 -1.49
CA ASN A 542 -3.59 14.54 -0.72
C ASN A 542 -4.66 15.25 -1.58
N ILE A 543 -4.80 14.84 -2.83
CA ILE A 543 -5.70 15.47 -3.80
C ILE A 543 -7.16 15.59 -3.31
N PHE A 544 -7.61 14.68 -2.44
CA PHE A 544 -8.95 14.72 -1.86
C PHE A 544 -9.15 15.85 -0.86
N LEU A 545 -8.09 16.25 -0.19
CA LEU A 545 -8.09 17.19 0.91
C LEU A 545 -7.64 18.58 0.47
N ALA A 546 -7.28 18.70 -0.80
CA ALA A 546 -6.75 19.92 -1.37
C ALA A 546 -7.80 21.06 -1.37
N ASN A 547 -7.49 22.18 -0.74
CA ASN A 547 -8.30 23.41 -0.69
C ASN A 547 -7.50 24.61 -1.16
N ARG A 548 -8.23 25.60 -1.70
CA ARG A 548 -7.65 26.91 -2.07
C ARG A 548 -7.00 27.57 -0.85
N GLY A 549 -5.77 28.03 -0.98
CA GLY A 549 -5.04 28.76 0.06
C GLY A 549 -4.08 27.89 0.89
N GLN A 550 -4.03 26.59 0.67
CA GLN A 550 -3.13 25.69 1.39
C GLN A 550 -1.91 25.25 0.56
N PHE A 551 -1.84 25.71 -0.69
CA PHE A 551 -0.86 25.28 -1.67
C PHE A 551 0.14 26.36 -2.07
N ASP A 552 0.36 27.36 -1.24
CA ASP A 552 1.42 28.34 -1.49
C ASP A 552 2.81 27.70 -1.48
N ARG A 553 2.96 26.58 -0.77
CA ARG A 553 4.25 25.91 -0.59
C ARG A 553 4.07 24.39 -0.44
N LEU A 554 5.02 23.63 -1.01
CA LEU A 554 5.08 22.19 -0.84
C LEU A 554 5.55 21.82 0.57
N SER A 555 5.08 20.71 1.08
CA SER A 555 5.68 20.04 2.22
C SER A 555 7.07 19.54 1.82
N HIS A 556 8.02 19.59 2.74
CA HIS A 556 9.41 19.23 2.50
C HIS A 556 9.93 18.30 3.56
N ALA A 557 10.53 17.19 3.15
CA ALA A 557 11.13 16.21 4.03
C ALA A 557 12.62 16.01 3.72
N GLN A 558 13.39 15.78 4.76
CA GLN A 558 14.81 15.42 4.66
C GLN A 558 15.10 14.22 5.54
N GLN A 559 15.98 13.33 5.08
CA GLN A 559 16.44 12.19 5.86
C GLN A 559 17.95 12.08 5.80
N ALA A 560 18.54 11.77 6.95
CA ALA A 560 19.88 11.20 7.06
C ALA A 560 19.75 9.75 7.55
N GLU A 561 20.46 8.83 6.90
CA GLU A 561 20.48 7.41 7.24
C GLU A 561 21.88 6.85 7.21
N ILE A 562 22.20 6.00 8.17
CA ILE A 562 23.42 5.17 8.17
C ILE A 562 23.02 3.71 8.35
N GLY A 563 23.74 2.81 7.72
CA GLY A 563 23.41 1.39 7.87
C GLY A 563 24.56 0.43 7.60
N LEU A 564 24.33 -0.77 8.05
CA LEU A 564 25.17 -1.95 7.88
C LEU A 564 24.37 -3.04 7.19
N LYS A 565 24.95 -3.65 6.15
CA LYS A 565 24.45 -4.87 5.51
C LYS A 565 25.53 -5.93 5.58
N ALA A 566 25.19 -7.08 6.13
CA ALA A 566 26.14 -8.18 6.30
C ALA A 566 25.49 -9.51 5.87
N ALA A 567 26.29 -10.40 5.32
CA ALA A 567 25.89 -11.77 5.02
C ALA A 567 27.01 -12.74 5.39
N LEU A 568 26.68 -13.93 5.87
CA LEU A 568 27.72 -14.95 6.04
C LEU A 568 28.20 -15.46 4.66
N PRO A 569 29.49 -15.83 4.54
CA PRO A 569 30.07 -16.27 3.27
C PRO A 569 29.35 -17.48 2.64
N ASP A 570 28.78 -18.36 3.46
CA ASP A 570 28.03 -19.53 3.05
C ASP A 570 26.54 -19.26 2.72
N GLY A 571 26.11 -17.97 2.82
CA GLY A 571 24.74 -17.55 2.57
C GLY A 571 23.72 -18.02 3.62
N ARG A 572 24.17 -18.57 4.76
CA ARG A 572 23.27 -19.06 5.82
C ARG A 572 22.65 -17.95 6.66
N ALA A 573 23.23 -16.77 6.67
CA ALA A 573 22.64 -15.64 7.37
C ALA A 573 22.89 -14.32 6.62
N ASP A 574 21.93 -13.44 6.74
CA ASP A 574 22.04 -12.02 6.38
C ASP A 574 21.45 -11.16 7.48
N LEU A 575 21.98 -9.96 7.58
CA LEU A 575 21.59 -8.93 8.54
C LEU A 575 21.61 -7.56 7.86
N THR A 576 20.55 -6.82 8.04
CA THR A 576 20.49 -5.38 7.79
C THR A 576 20.24 -4.64 9.09
N LEU A 577 20.97 -3.59 9.35
CA LEU A 577 20.77 -2.68 10.49
C LEU A 577 20.88 -1.25 9.96
N SER A 578 19.91 -0.41 10.29
CA SER A 578 19.93 1.01 9.94
C SER A 578 19.49 1.89 11.10
N ALA A 579 19.97 3.13 11.08
CA ALA A 579 19.52 4.20 11.94
C ALA A 579 19.23 5.43 11.09
N TYR A 580 18.12 6.10 11.37
CA TYR A 580 17.66 7.23 10.58
C TYR A 580 17.19 8.41 11.43
N HIS A 581 17.24 9.57 10.81
CA HIS A 581 16.59 10.81 11.25
C HIS A 581 15.86 11.41 10.07
N ILE A 582 14.54 11.66 10.24
CA ILE A 582 13.67 12.31 9.25
C ILE A 582 13.10 13.57 9.87
N GLU A 583 13.14 14.66 9.14
CA GLU A 583 12.46 15.91 9.47
C GLU A 583 11.54 16.30 8.33
N ARG A 584 10.28 16.60 8.62
CA ARG A 584 9.29 17.09 7.68
C ARG A 584 8.69 18.39 8.16
N ASN A 585 8.62 19.36 7.26
CA ASN A 585 8.10 20.69 7.49
C ASN A 585 6.90 20.98 6.58
N ARG A 586 6.01 21.87 6.99
CA ARG A 586 4.83 22.30 6.22
C ARG A 586 3.91 21.14 5.82
N MET A 587 3.60 20.27 6.77
CA MET A 587 2.71 19.15 6.56
C MET A 587 1.26 19.63 6.32
N LEU A 588 0.58 18.96 5.40
CA LEU A 588 -0.87 19.07 5.20
C LEU A 588 -1.55 17.94 5.98
N VAL A 589 -2.50 18.31 6.83
CA VAL A 589 -3.24 17.36 7.67
C VAL A 589 -4.72 17.63 7.55
N ALA A 590 -5.52 16.58 7.43
CA ALA A 590 -6.97 16.69 7.51
C ALA A 590 -7.38 17.11 8.93
N THR A 591 -8.13 18.21 9.03
CA THR A 591 -8.68 18.71 10.29
C THR A 591 -10.20 18.47 10.38
N GLY A 592 -10.76 17.79 9.39
CA GLY A 592 -12.15 17.41 9.27
C GLY A 592 -12.44 16.86 7.86
N PRO A 593 -13.65 16.42 7.57
CA PRO A 593 -13.98 15.76 6.30
C PRO A 593 -13.63 16.56 5.03
N ASP A 594 -13.55 17.89 5.14
CA ASP A 594 -13.29 18.82 4.03
C ASP A 594 -12.25 19.89 4.33
N THR A 595 -11.61 19.85 5.49
CA THR A 595 -10.67 20.89 5.92
C THR A 595 -9.27 20.32 6.06
N VAL A 596 -8.31 21.05 5.47
CA VAL A 596 -6.88 20.77 5.59
C VAL A 596 -6.22 22.00 6.20
N SER A 597 -5.29 21.83 7.12
CA SER A 597 -4.41 22.88 7.61
C SER A 597 -2.96 22.58 7.28
N THR A 598 -2.14 23.62 7.18
CA THR A 598 -0.69 23.46 7.21
C THR A 598 -0.28 23.25 8.66
N ALA A 599 0.04 22.04 9.01
CA ALA A 599 0.66 21.70 10.28
C ALA A 599 2.13 22.10 10.25
N GLY A 600 2.73 22.38 11.40
CA GLY A 600 4.10 22.81 11.47
C GLY A 600 5.11 21.76 10.98
N SER A 601 5.77 21.07 11.89
CA SER A 601 6.80 20.08 11.56
C SER A 601 6.57 18.76 12.28
N GLN A 602 7.15 17.71 11.72
CA GLN A 602 7.24 16.40 12.34
C GLN A 602 8.68 15.91 12.21
N HIS A 603 9.19 15.29 13.25
CA HIS A 603 10.47 14.60 13.21
C HIS A 603 10.32 13.15 13.66
N SER A 604 11.11 12.28 13.04
CA SER A 604 11.14 10.85 13.36
C SER A 604 12.59 10.36 13.43
N ASN A 605 12.90 9.61 14.48
CA ASN A 605 14.17 8.93 14.65
C ASN A 605 13.90 7.46 14.89
N GLY A 606 14.76 6.59 14.37
CA GLY A 606 14.57 5.17 14.61
C GLY A 606 15.78 4.32 14.27
N ILE A 607 15.63 3.07 14.68
CA ILE A 607 16.58 1.99 14.39
C ILE A 607 15.76 0.81 13.87
N GLU A 608 16.18 0.24 12.75
CA GLU A 608 15.56 -0.89 12.12
C GLU A 608 16.57 -2.02 11.94
N THR A 609 16.11 -3.25 12.10
CA THR A 609 16.93 -4.44 11.87
C THR A 609 16.11 -5.55 11.25
N GLN A 610 16.74 -6.28 10.34
CA GLN A 610 16.22 -7.52 9.75
C GLN A 610 17.32 -8.56 9.69
N ALA A 611 17.02 -9.77 10.11
CA ALA A 611 17.93 -10.90 10.05
C ALA A 611 17.21 -12.14 9.54
N ASN A 612 17.83 -12.85 8.61
CA ASN A 612 17.46 -14.19 8.20
C ASN A 612 18.62 -15.12 8.51
N TRP A 613 18.32 -16.26 9.12
CA TRP A 613 19.34 -17.19 9.58
C TRP A 613 18.91 -18.64 9.42
N ARG A 614 19.80 -19.47 8.89
CA ARG A 614 19.67 -20.91 8.80
C ARG A 614 20.68 -21.58 9.75
N PRO A 615 20.36 -21.68 11.06
CA PRO A 615 21.31 -22.18 12.09
C PRO A 615 21.76 -23.61 11.86
N ALA A 616 20.91 -24.43 11.26
CA ALA A 616 21.16 -25.83 10.93
C ALA A 616 20.37 -26.23 9.70
N ALA A 617 20.66 -27.43 9.15
CA ALA A 617 19.84 -27.99 8.10
C ALA A 617 18.37 -28.04 8.50
N HIS A 618 17.48 -27.64 7.60
CA HIS A 618 16.02 -27.61 7.81
C HIS A 618 15.51 -26.62 8.88
N TRP A 619 16.31 -25.66 9.31
CA TRP A 619 15.85 -24.58 10.18
C TRP A 619 15.99 -23.23 9.49
N THR A 620 14.92 -22.45 9.53
CA THR A 620 14.92 -21.08 9.06
C THR A 620 14.37 -20.18 10.16
N VAL A 621 15.11 -19.14 10.49
CA VAL A 621 14.71 -18.11 11.45
C VAL A 621 14.73 -16.78 10.72
N SER A 622 13.60 -16.05 10.72
CA SER A 622 13.50 -14.69 10.22
C SER A 622 13.04 -13.80 11.38
N ALA A 623 13.79 -12.76 11.66
CA ALA A 623 13.47 -11.80 12.71
C ALA A 623 13.66 -10.38 12.20
N ASN A 624 12.76 -9.49 12.59
CA ASN A 624 12.94 -8.07 12.39
C ASN A 624 12.37 -7.27 13.55
N ALA A 625 12.89 -6.06 13.72
CA ALA A 625 12.39 -5.10 14.69
C ALA A 625 12.66 -3.68 14.22
N ALA A 626 11.75 -2.79 14.54
CA ALA A 626 11.92 -1.35 14.33
C ALA A 626 11.48 -0.60 15.58
N TRP A 627 12.37 0.25 16.06
CA TRP A 627 12.06 1.23 17.10
C TRP A 627 11.97 2.62 16.45
N THR A 628 10.84 3.30 16.68
CA THR A 628 10.51 4.59 16.07
C THR A 628 10.10 5.59 17.15
N ARG A 629 10.71 6.75 17.15
CA ARG A 629 10.31 7.90 17.96
C ARG A 629 9.92 9.06 17.07
N ALA A 630 8.64 9.13 16.76
CA ALA A 630 8.05 10.24 15.99
C ALA A 630 7.34 11.23 16.91
N ARG A 631 7.49 12.52 16.61
CA ARG A 631 6.85 13.62 17.33
C ARG A 631 6.52 14.76 16.40
N TYR A 632 5.38 15.40 16.64
CA TYR A 632 5.10 16.69 16.04
C TYR A 632 6.02 17.75 16.62
N GLY A 633 6.54 18.65 15.78
CA GLY A 633 7.22 19.85 16.22
C GLY A 633 6.20 20.91 16.59
N SER A 634 5.98 21.95 15.77
CA SER A 634 4.84 22.85 15.94
C SER A 634 3.65 22.32 15.17
N PHE A 635 2.58 21.91 15.84
CA PHE A 635 1.42 21.30 15.19
C PHE A 635 0.10 21.68 15.85
N HIS A 636 -0.76 22.37 15.08
CA HIS A 636 -2.11 22.73 15.46
C HIS A 636 -3.07 22.20 14.39
N PRO A 637 -3.65 21.00 14.56
CA PRO A 637 -4.60 20.42 13.60
C PRO A 637 -5.87 21.26 13.43
N ASP A 638 -6.26 21.97 14.48
CA ASP A 638 -7.37 22.94 14.51
C ASP A 638 -7.07 24.07 15.51
N ALA A 639 -7.98 25.05 15.61
CA ALA A 639 -7.79 26.22 16.45
C ALA A 639 -7.80 25.91 17.98
N ALA A 640 -8.30 24.74 18.37
CA ALA A 640 -8.47 24.36 19.78
C ALA A 640 -7.40 23.35 20.24
N THR A 641 -6.77 22.62 19.31
CA THR A 641 -5.86 21.52 19.62
C THR A 641 -4.40 21.94 19.38
N ASP A 642 -3.59 21.94 20.44
CA ASP A 642 -2.13 22.00 20.33
C ASP A 642 -1.56 20.58 20.48
N ALA A 643 -1.12 20.01 19.36
CA ALA A 643 -0.51 18.68 19.31
C ALA A 643 1.03 18.73 19.30
N THR A 644 1.62 19.90 19.59
CA THR A 644 3.07 20.08 19.65
C THR A 644 3.71 19.15 20.67
N GLY A 645 4.69 18.36 20.24
CA GLY A 645 5.37 17.35 21.07
C GLY A 645 4.66 16.00 21.18
N ASN A 646 3.41 15.89 20.70
CA ASN A 646 2.62 14.65 20.75
C ASN A 646 3.09 13.62 19.72
N ARG A 647 2.67 12.38 19.91
CA ARG A 647 2.89 11.27 18.97
C ARG A 647 1.92 11.39 17.79
N PRO A 648 2.36 11.14 16.55
CA PRO A 648 1.43 10.96 15.45
C PRO A 648 0.50 9.74 15.72
N PRO A 649 -0.79 9.85 15.39
CA PRO A 649 -1.73 8.73 15.55
C PRO A 649 -1.31 7.48 14.78
N ASP A 650 -1.65 6.31 15.33
CA ASP A 650 -1.38 4.97 14.81
C ASP A 650 0.11 4.60 14.63
N VAL A 651 1.04 5.43 15.06
CA VAL A 651 2.48 5.17 14.98
C VAL A 651 2.97 4.44 16.22
N PRO A 652 3.31 3.12 16.14
CA PRO A 652 3.87 2.37 17.26
C PRO A 652 5.32 2.75 17.52
N ALA A 653 5.71 2.77 18.81
CA ALA A 653 7.10 2.98 19.19
C ALA A 653 7.99 1.76 18.89
N LEU A 654 7.42 0.57 18.85
CA LEU A 654 8.12 -0.68 18.57
C LEU A 654 7.25 -1.62 17.75
N VAL A 655 7.80 -2.16 16.69
CA VAL A 655 7.22 -3.26 15.91
C VAL A 655 8.26 -4.37 15.81
N GLY A 656 7.88 -5.60 16.04
CA GLY A 656 8.78 -6.74 15.91
C GLY A 656 8.08 -7.97 15.36
N ASN A 657 8.78 -8.74 14.54
CA ASN A 657 8.33 -10.01 13.99
C ASN A 657 9.41 -11.06 14.18
N LEU A 658 9.02 -12.27 14.53
CA LEU A 658 9.87 -13.45 14.59
C LEU A 658 9.15 -14.62 13.95
N TRP A 659 9.79 -15.26 12.99
CA TRP A 659 9.32 -16.50 12.38
C TRP A 659 10.38 -17.60 12.51
N ILE A 660 9.96 -18.79 12.94
CA ILE A 660 10.80 -19.96 13.03
C ILE A 660 10.11 -21.08 12.27
N VAL A 661 10.83 -21.68 11.33
CA VAL A 661 10.34 -22.78 10.50
C VAL A 661 11.30 -23.97 10.62
N ARG A 662 10.75 -25.13 10.80
CA ARG A 662 11.44 -26.43 10.76
C ARG A 662 10.90 -27.26 9.62
N ASP A 663 11.69 -27.42 8.58
CA ASP A 663 11.35 -28.26 7.43
C ASP A 663 11.63 -29.74 7.74
N HIS A 664 10.85 -30.63 7.17
CA HIS A 664 11.05 -32.09 7.25
C HIS A 664 11.23 -32.58 8.69
N VAL A 665 10.29 -32.25 9.58
CA VAL A 665 10.35 -32.64 11.00
C VAL A 665 10.57 -34.13 11.18
N ALA A 666 11.63 -34.51 11.89
CA ALA A 666 12.03 -35.89 12.11
C ALA A 666 12.18 -36.73 10.83
N GLY A 667 12.52 -36.12 9.69
CA GLY A 667 12.65 -36.81 8.39
C GLY A 667 11.32 -37.15 7.71
N THR A 668 10.21 -36.62 8.23
CA THR A 668 8.86 -36.74 7.63
C THR A 668 8.61 -35.69 6.57
N PRO A 669 7.62 -35.81 5.69
CA PRO A 669 7.22 -34.80 4.75
C PRO A 669 6.36 -33.70 5.43
N VAL A 670 6.70 -33.28 6.65
CA VAL A 670 5.98 -32.28 7.44
C VAL A 670 6.92 -31.13 7.78
N ASP A 671 6.51 -29.93 7.47
CA ASP A 671 7.13 -28.73 8.00
C ASP A 671 6.25 -28.11 9.09
N LEU A 672 6.88 -27.55 10.11
CA LEU A 672 6.20 -26.79 11.16
C LEU A 672 6.78 -25.39 11.23
N GLY A 673 5.93 -24.40 11.38
CA GLY A 673 6.36 -23.03 11.55
C GLY A 673 5.48 -22.27 12.52
N GLY A 674 6.07 -21.24 13.13
CA GLY A 674 5.37 -20.31 14.00
C GLY A 674 5.92 -18.90 13.87
N GLY A 675 5.03 -17.94 14.00
CA GLY A 675 5.30 -16.52 13.99
C GLY A 675 4.86 -15.85 15.28
N TRP A 676 5.62 -14.88 15.72
CA TRP A 676 5.24 -13.92 16.75
C TRP A 676 5.36 -12.51 16.18
N ARG A 677 4.34 -11.68 16.42
CA ARG A 677 4.32 -10.26 16.07
C ARG A 677 3.99 -9.43 17.29
N HIS A 678 4.78 -8.39 17.51
CA HIS A 678 4.56 -7.36 18.52
C HIS A 678 4.29 -6.03 17.85
N VAL A 679 3.26 -5.33 18.32
CA VAL A 679 2.99 -3.92 17.98
C VAL A 679 2.85 -3.14 19.29
N GLY A 680 3.69 -2.13 19.47
CA GLY A 680 3.73 -1.28 20.65
C GLY A 680 2.48 -0.40 20.79
N ASP A 681 2.38 0.29 21.93
CA ASP A 681 1.30 1.25 22.15
C ASP A 681 1.40 2.44 21.19
N ARG A 682 0.23 3.02 20.85
CA ARG A 682 0.08 4.09 19.86
C ARG A 682 -0.89 5.15 20.36
N ALA A 683 -0.71 6.40 19.92
CA ALA A 683 -1.75 7.41 20.04
C ALA A 683 -2.90 7.09 19.07
N GLY A 684 -4.14 7.33 19.47
CA GLY A 684 -5.33 7.20 18.63
C GLY A 684 -5.88 8.55 18.17
N ASP A 685 -5.33 9.65 18.69
CA ASP A 685 -5.74 11.02 18.35
C ASP A 685 -4.54 11.98 18.34
N TYR A 686 -4.73 13.17 17.77
CA TYR A 686 -3.69 14.21 17.75
C TYR A 686 -3.35 14.78 19.12
N ALA A 687 -4.30 14.77 20.05
CA ALA A 687 -4.10 15.27 21.41
C ALA A 687 -3.36 14.28 22.30
N ASP A 688 -3.07 13.05 21.83
CA ASP A 688 -2.48 11.93 22.58
C ASP A 688 -3.30 11.59 23.84
N THR A 689 -4.63 11.79 23.77
CA THR A 689 -5.58 11.51 24.85
C THR A 689 -6.17 10.12 24.77
N LEU A 690 -6.19 9.52 23.58
CA LEU A 690 -6.56 8.14 23.32
C LEU A 690 -5.29 7.31 23.08
N SER A 691 -5.06 6.30 23.90
CA SER A 691 -3.92 5.39 23.74
C SER A 691 -4.41 3.98 23.40
N LEU A 692 -4.04 3.48 22.24
CA LEU A 692 -4.25 2.10 21.81
C LEU A 692 -3.16 1.22 22.44
N LYS A 693 -3.57 0.16 23.13
CA LYS A 693 -2.63 -0.68 23.89
C LYS A 693 -1.81 -1.57 22.99
N ALA A 694 -0.56 -1.82 23.40
CA ALA A 694 0.31 -2.80 22.77
C ALA A 694 -0.33 -4.19 22.75
N TYR A 695 -0.02 -4.94 21.71
CA TYR A 695 -0.49 -6.31 21.57
C TYR A 695 0.56 -7.24 20.96
N ASP A 696 0.38 -8.52 21.24
CA ASP A 696 1.15 -9.62 20.68
C ASP A 696 0.22 -10.62 20.03
N THR A 697 0.55 -11.07 18.84
CA THR A 697 -0.11 -12.19 18.16
C THR A 697 0.87 -13.32 17.91
N VAL A 698 0.37 -14.53 17.93
CA VAL A 698 1.14 -15.74 17.63
C VAL A 698 0.38 -16.52 16.56
N ASP A 699 1.08 -16.86 15.49
CA ASP A 699 0.56 -17.65 14.38
C ASP A 699 1.30 -18.98 14.29
N LEU A 700 0.60 -20.02 13.87
CA LEU A 700 1.20 -21.34 13.65
C LEU A 700 0.78 -21.88 12.29
N PHE A 701 1.66 -22.68 11.66
CA PHE A 701 1.31 -23.49 10.53
C PHE A 701 1.98 -24.87 10.57
N ALA A 702 1.31 -25.83 9.95
CA ALA A 702 1.87 -27.11 9.58
C ALA A 702 1.67 -27.30 8.07
N ALA A 703 2.72 -27.72 7.37
CA ALA A 703 2.66 -28.04 5.96
C ALA A 703 2.93 -29.55 5.77
N TYR A 704 2.07 -30.22 5.04
CA TYR A 704 2.25 -31.63 4.67
C TYR A 704 2.49 -31.77 3.16
N HIS A 705 3.68 -32.22 2.77
CA HIS A 705 4.05 -32.42 1.38
C HIS A 705 3.46 -33.75 0.88
N LEU A 706 2.25 -33.67 0.31
CA LEU A 706 1.55 -34.83 -0.30
C LEU A 706 2.36 -35.45 -1.46
N ARG A 707 2.96 -34.55 -2.25
CA ARG A 707 3.89 -34.86 -3.37
C ARG A 707 4.87 -33.69 -3.50
N PRO A 708 6.00 -33.83 -4.21
CA PRO A 708 6.92 -32.70 -4.41
C PRO A 708 6.27 -31.44 -4.94
N ALA A 709 5.21 -31.57 -5.75
CA ALA A 709 4.48 -30.45 -6.34
C ALA A 709 3.21 -30.03 -5.56
N VAL A 710 2.82 -30.73 -4.48
CA VAL A 710 1.53 -30.51 -3.81
C VAL A 710 1.70 -30.49 -2.30
N THR A 711 1.37 -29.37 -1.67
CA THR A 711 1.48 -29.18 -0.22
C THR A 711 0.12 -28.78 0.36
N LEU A 712 -0.25 -29.40 1.46
CA LEU A 712 -1.41 -29.06 2.28
C LEU A 712 -0.94 -28.28 3.51
N TYR A 713 -1.49 -27.09 3.73
CA TYR A 713 -1.21 -26.24 4.89
C TYR A 713 -2.41 -26.17 5.82
N GLY A 714 -2.19 -26.45 7.10
CA GLY A 714 -3.11 -26.08 8.18
C GLY A 714 -2.53 -24.89 8.93
N ARG A 715 -3.32 -23.83 9.19
CA ARG A 715 -2.86 -22.60 9.85
C ARG A 715 -3.78 -22.21 10.96
N ILE A 716 -3.20 -21.58 11.99
CA ILE A 716 -3.92 -20.93 13.08
C ILE A 716 -3.35 -19.50 13.17
N GLY A 717 -4.17 -18.50 12.87
CA GLY A 717 -3.86 -17.09 13.07
C GLY A 717 -4.36 -16.64 14.44
N ASN A 718 -3.60 -15.74 15.09
CA ASN A 718 -3.89 -15.23 16.43
C ASN A 718 -4.23 -16.36 17.42
N LEU A 719 -3.32 -17.32 17.56
CA LEU A 719 -3.49 -18.54 18.40
C LEU A 719 -4.03 -18.24 19.79
N LEU A 720 -3.57 -17.14 20.40
CA LEU A 720 -3.91 -16.77 21.77
C LEU A 720 -5.25 -16.02 21.88
N ASP A 721 -5.96 -15.83 20.75
CA ASP A 721 -7.21 -15.08 20.64
C ASP A 721 -7.12 -13.68 21.27
N ARG A 722 -6.01 -13.00 20.99
CA ARG A 722 -5.79 -11.66 21.50
C ARG A 722 -6.75 -10.68 20.85
N HIS A 723 -7.56 -10.00 21.65
CA HIS A 723 -8.35 -8.86 21.20
C HIS A 723 -7.45 -7.61 21.24
N TYR A 724 -7.49 -6.80 20.19
CA TYR A 724 -6.69 -5.58 20.10
C TYR A 724 -7.36 -4.57 19.14
N VAL A 725 -7.00 -3.30 19.30
CA VAL A 725 -7.35 -2.27 18.33
C VAL A 725 -6.29 -2.29 17.23
N GLN A 726 -6.70 -2.46 15.99
CA GLN A 726 -5.81 -2.42 14.83
C GLN A 726 -5.53 -0.99 14.38
N TRP A 727 -6.57 -0.14 14.37
CA TRP A 727 -6.48 1.22 13.83
C TRP A 727 -7.45 2.17 14.54
N ALA A 728 -7.03 3.45 14.69
CA ALA A 728 -7.93 4.56 15.02
C ALA A 728 -7.77 5.62 13.93
N ASP A 729 -8.87 6.16 13.42
CA ASP A 729 -8.81 7.17 12.39
C ASP A 729 -9.19 8.54 12.97
N VAL A 730 -8.30 9.51 12.79
CA VAL A 730 -8.56 10.90 13.21
C VAL A 730 -9.76 11.54 12.50
N SER A 731 -10.16 11.00 11.34
CA SER A 731 -11.36 11.42 10.61
C SER A 731 -12.65 10.83 11.19
N TYR A 732 -12.52 9.73 11.96
CA TYR A 732 -13.62 9.03 12.63
C TYR A 732 -13.31 8.84 14.13
N PRO A 733 -13.21 9.94 14.89
CA PRO A 733 -12.67 9.90 16.27
C PRO A 733 -13.59 9.22 17.29
N THR A 734 -14.80 8.87 16.88
CA THR A 734 -15.82 8.22 17.74
C THR A 734 -15.80 6.70 17.63
N GLU A 735 -14.87 6.11 16.87
CA GLU A 735 -14.81 4.66 16.65
C GLU A 735 -13.38 4.17 16.42
N VAL A 736 -13.18 2.87 16.58
CA VAL A 736 -11.89 2.19 16.34
C VAL A 736 -12.09 0.87 15.62
N ILE A 737 -11.13 0.48 14.80
CA ILE A 737 -11.11 -0.80 14.10
C ILE A 737 -10.46 -1.87 15.00
N LEU A 738 -11.19 -2.93 15.30
CA LEU A 738 -10.65 -4.09 16.02
C LEU A 738 -9.88 -5.01 15.06
N GLY A 739 -8.82 -5.62 15.55
CA GLY A 739 -8.11 -6.67 14.82
C GLY A 739 -8.87 -7.99 14.80
N ALA A 740 -8.55 -8.85 13.82
CA ALA A 740 -9.20 -10.14 13.66
C ALA A 740 -8.95 -11.07 14.87
N PRO A 741 -9.97 -11.77 15.38
CA PRO A 741 -9.82 -12.79 16.43
C PRO A 741 -9.11 -14.03 15.86
N ARG A 742 -8.94 -15.07 16.71
CA ARG A 742 -8.35 -16.35 16.29
C ARG A 742 -9.07 -16.93 15.09
N SER A 743 -8.28 -17.38 14.12
CA SER A 743 -8.77 -17.97 12.88
C SER A 743 -8.05 -19.26 12.53
N PHE A 744 -8.72 -20.13 11.77
CA PHE A 744 -8.20 -21.37 11.27
C PHE A 744 -8.34 -21.40 9.75
N SER A 745 -7.37 -21.98 9.05
CA SER A 745 -7.49 -22.21 7.62
C SER A 745 -6.79 -23.49 7.18
N LEU A 746 -7.34 -24.09 6.12
CA LEU A 746 -6.74 -25.20 5.40
C LEU A 746 -6.52 -24.78 3.96
N SER A 747 -5.31 -24.94 3.43
CA SER A 747 -4.98 -24.53 2.06
C SER A 747 -4.24 -25.65 1.33
N LEU A 748 -4.63 -25.89 0.09
CA LEU A 748 -3.89 -26.72 -0.85
C LEU A 748 -3.14 -25.79 -1.81
N GLN A 749 -1.83 -25.99 -1.92
CA GLN A 749 -0.99 -25.32 -2.90
C GLN A 749 -0.33 -26.37 -3.79
N ALA A 750 -0.29 -26.11 -5.09
CA ALA A 750 0.37 -27.00 -6.04
C ALA A 750 1.11 -26.17 -7.11
N SER A 751 2.31 -26.64 -7.48
CA SER A 751 3.14 -26.03 -8.54
C SER A 751 3.69 -27.16 -9.44
N PHE A 752 3.38 -27.13 -10.73
CA PHE A 752 3.68 -28.15 -11.71
C PHE A 752 4.63 -27.66 -12.81
#